data_21813485ff1f6869f7eb53600ba4e475
#
_entry.id   21813485ff1f6869f7eb53600ba4e475
#
_cell.length_a   1.000
_cell.length_b   1.000
_cell.length_c   1.000
_cell.angle_alpha   90.00
_cell.angle_beta   90.00
_cell.angle_gamma   90.00
#
_symmetry.space_group_name_H-M   'P 1'
#
loop_
_entity.id
_entity.type
_entity.pdbx_description
1 polymer ?
#
loop_
_entity_poly.entity_id
_entity_poly.type
_entity_poly.pdbx_seq_one_letter_code
_entity_poly.pdbx_strand_id
1 'polypeptide(L)'
;MNTDAMDIAGAVTHLGAWLFCGFLILSFAWSLVERLLMWIDAALIKPGLARLLDGSKAAIGKMRRRRRGFRIVLTDLSGDDDGSRATRIAAALSSIPALKVARIPAPPGWKFAGRIEMERQAEDVLRARKADVLIFGRIDRAEQVLAVSFLGRDVGGDICGLATLELPLDFAASLAPAFVATALTQTALTGEDDVPLLLDWLVPQTLELKALCERMPKSLSDPQRAGLLHAVGRSAALLGRLNHDPNAHQLALAAYRHALEGLPPDIAPLARAGTLNALAITLRHIGYEERDPALLEEAVATFAQALPYRRRDLVPFDWAETKRECGTALACLAEMDGPSRLEEAEACLREALEEYRPERTLVRWADAQIMLAHILRLRGRNAPNAAALEEAIAIGRRVVADLPQKRAPFIWAQAHTSLGHALEALSERKGDPSLLLEAGRVYAQALKEWPRSRLRLRWGATNANLGNVLATLADRTGKPDTLEDAIACYRAALKVQNRRKHAKAWASTQNSLAYALRLLGEETGNRAHLEKAVAATRAALEEWPRERFPQDWAMGQMNLGTNLCVLGQRRRNKRLIREGIAAFYRSLEERRREEMPVEWAESQGSLANGLRALGELEKSPQRLEESLSAYRAVLALHDLDTAPFDWADAQSRLAKALLARARMTRDVAEFRRAEEAFEAAAHAYRLAGAYPHEAGTVRMLEDVRARRQRLEARANSGIAGWLLPEIRHLVRRALRLGRKVVIG
;
A
#
# COMPACT_ATOMS: atom_id res chain seq x y z
N MET A 1 -37.90 28.23 80.05
CA MET A 1 -36.55 28.19 79.49
C MET A 1 -36.34 26.95 78.62
N ASN A 2 -37.16 26.68 77.61
CA ASN A 2 -37.00 25.47 76.78
C ASN A 2 -37.50 25.63 75.30
N THR A 3 -37.73 26.88 74.85
CA THR A 3 -38.14 27.17 73.47
C THR A 3 -37.02 27.70 72.59
N ASP A 4 -35.96 28.28 73.16
CA ASP A 4 -34.87 28.90 72.40
C ASP A 4 -33.80 27.89 71.92
N ALA A 5 -33.72 26.70 72.56
CA ALA A 5 -32.75 25.69 72.17
C ALA A 5 -33.15 24.89 70.91
N MET A 6 -34.44 24.80 70.60
CA MET A 6 -34.93 24.11 69.40
C MET A 6 -34.78 24.95 68.13
N ASP A 7 -34.91 26.27 68.25
CA ASP A 7 -34.76 27.18 67.11
C ASP A 7 -33.31 27.35 66.65
N ILE A 8 -32.35 27.31 67.59
CA ILE A 8 -30.90 27.37 67.26
C ILE A 8 -30.45 26.08 66.58
N ALA A 9 -30.93 24.92 66.97
CA ALA A 9 -30.60 23.64 66.32
C ALA A 9 -31.17 23.54 64.92
N GLY A 10 -32.36 24.09 64.66
CA GLY A 10 -32.95 24.21 63.32
C GLY A 10 -32.14 25.15 62.40
N ALA A 11 -31.71 26.29 62.93
CA ALA A 11 -30.93 27.25 62.19
C ALA A 11 -29.52 26.74 61.80
N VAL A 12 -28.88 25.96 62.70
CA VAL A 12 -27.56 25.34 62.46
C VAL A 12 -27.66 24.20 61.43
N THR A 13 -28.73 23.41 61.45
CA THR A 13 -28.96 22.37 60.44
C THR A 13 -29.28 22.96 59.07
N HIS A 14 -30.06 24.06 59.00
CA HIS A 14 -30.31 24.77 57.74
C HIS A 14 -29.02 25.46 57.18
N LEU A 15 -28.24 26.07 58.05
CA LEU A 15 -26.97 26.67 57.65
C LEU A 15 -25.97 25.61 57.17
N GLY A 16 -25.88 24.44 57.82
CA GLY A 16 -25.08 23.30 57.40
C GLY A 16 -25.51 22.70 56.04
N ALA A 17 -26.83 22.62 55.80
CA ALA A 17 -27.38 22.18 54.52
C ALA A 17 -27.07 23.18 53.39
N TRP A 18 -27.19 24.49 53.65
CA TRP A 18 -26.81 25.52 52.67
C TRP A 18 -25.31 25.56 52.37
N LEU A 19 -24.46 25.40 53.37
CA LEU A 19 -22.98 25.30 53.15
C LEU A 19 -22.61 24.04 52.41
N PHE A 20 -23.27 22.91 52.71
CA PHE A 20 -23.05 21.63 51.98
C PHE A 20 -23.51 21.71 50.50
N CYS A 21 -24.71 22.30 50.26
CA CYS A 21 -25.19 22.55 48.91
C CYS A 21 -24.28 23.55 48.15
N GLY A 22 -23.81 24.59 48.81
CA GLY A 22 -22.86 25.55 48.26
C GLY A 22 -21.52 24.87 47.88
N PHE A 23 -21.00 23.99 48.76
CA PHE A 23 -19.80 23.23 48.50
C PHE A 23 -19.95 22.23 47.32
N LEU A 24 -21.11 21.57 47.25
CA LEU A 24 -21.43 20.67 46.13
C LEU A 24 -21.53 21.47 44.79
N ILE A 25 -22.18 22.62 44.81
CA ILE A 25 -22.28 23.49 43.62
C ILE A 25 -20.91 23.99 43.19
N LEU A 26 -20.07 24.43 44.13
CA LEU A 26 -18.69 24.87 43.84
C LEU A 26 -17.82 23.72 43.36
N SER A 27 -17.94 22.51 43.94
CA SER A 27 -17.21 21.31 43.52
C SER A 27 -17.64 20.87 42.12
N PHE A 28 -18.94 20.95 41.81
CA PHE A 28 -19.46 20.64 40.47
C PHE A 28 -19.02 21.67 39.44
N ALA A 29 -19.08 22.96 39.78
CA ALA A 29 -18.59 24.05 38.94
C ALA A 29 -17.09 23.94 38.69
N TRP A 30 -16.28 23.58 39.70
CA TRP A 30 -14.85 23.34 39.56
C TRP A 30 -14.56 22.14 38.64
N SER A 31 -15.28 21.03 38.81
CA SER A 31 -15.17 19.87 37.93
C SER A 31 -15.54 20.20 36.48
N LEU A 32 -16.51 21.09 36.27
CA LEU A 32 -16.89 21.54 34.93
C LEU A 32 -15.82 22.46 34.31
N VAL A 33 -15.23 23.34 35.09
CA VAL A 33 -14.12 24.20 34.68
C VAL A 33 -12.88 23.37 34.36
N GLU A 34 -12.55 22.38 35.18
CA GLU A 34 -11.43 21.46 34.93
C GLU A 34 -11.63 20.66 33.64
N ARG A 35 -12.84 20.13 33.39
CA ARG A 35 -13.19 19.44 32.14
C ARG A 35 -13.12 20.39 30.93
N LEU A 36 -13.59 21.63 31.10
CA LEU A 36 -13.52 22.65 30.05
C LEU A 36 -12.07 23.02 29.76
N LEU A 37 -11.22 23.21 30.78
CA LEU A 37 -9.80 23.48 30.62
C LEU A 37 -9.06 22.29 29.98
N MET A 38 -9.35 21.05 30.39
CA MET A 38 -8.80 19.87 29.75
C MET A 38 -9.26 19.73 28.29
N TRP A 39 -10.52 20.08 27.99
CA TRP A 39 -11.04 20.08 26.63
C TRP A 39 -10.40 21.18 25.77
N ILE A 40 -10.21 22.40 26.31
CA ILE A 40 -9.51 23.49 25.66
C ILE A 40 -8.04 23.14 25.39
N ASP A 41 -7.34 22.53 26.36
CA ASP A 41 -5.97 22.05 26.20
C ASP A 41 -5.87 20.95 25.15
N ALA A 42 -6.77 19.96 25.19
CA ALA A 42 -6.79 18.86 24.23
C ALA A 42 -7.26 19.28 22.83
N ALA A 43 -8.26 20.17 22.73
CA ALA A 43 -8.88 20.52 21.45
C ALA A 43 -8.22 21.70 20.72
N LEU A 44 -7.66 22.66 21.45
CA LEU A 44 -7.14 23.91 20.88
C LEU A 44 -5.66 24.15 21.13
N ILE A 45 -5.17 23.94 22.35
CA ILE A 45 -3.79 24.29 22.74
C ILE A 45 -2.81 23.24 22.25
N LYS A 46 -3.03 21.94 22.57
CA LYS A 46 -2.12 20.86 22.13
C LYS A 46 -2.01 20.71 20.61
N PRO A 47 -3.10 20.72 19.83
CA PRO A 47 -2.99 20.68 18.36
C PRO A 47 -2.41 21.96 17.76
N GLY A 48 -2.67 23.12 18.36
CA GLY A 48 -2.11 24.41 17.94
C GLY A 48 -0.61 24.51 18.22
N LEU A 49 -0.19 24.13 19.43
CA LEU A 49 1.21 24.12 19.84
C LEU A 49 2.00 23.02 19.09
N ALA A 50 1.41 21.85 18.89
CA ALA A 50 2.02 20.78 18.09
C ALA A 50 2.22 21.23 16.63
N ARG A 51 1.25 21.92 16.01
CA ARG A 51 1.40 22.47 14.66
C ARG A 51 2.45 23.57 14.58
N LEU A 52 2.53 24.46 15.59
CA LEU A 52 3.55 25.50 15.68
C LEU A 52 4.95 24.90 15.90
N LEU A 53 5.07 23.91 16.77
CA LEU A 53 6.33 23.20 17.03
C LEU A 53 6.77 22.33 15.85
N ASP A 54 5.84 21.67 15.16
CA ASP A 54 6.12 20.92 13.92
C ASP A 54 6.45 21.86 12.77
N GLY A 55 5.74 22.98 12.63
CA GLY A 55 6.06 24.03 11.65
C GLY A 55 7.42 24.69 11.91
N SER A 56 7.74 24.98 13.16
CA SER A 56 9.06 25.55 13.54
C SER A 56 10.18 24.51 13.43
N LYS A 57 9.95 23.24 13.81
CA LYS A 57 10.90 22.15 13.60
C LYS A 57 11.14 21.87 12.13
N ALA A 58 10.08 21.93 11.29
CA ALA A 58 10.20 21.79 9.85
C ALA A 58 10.96 22.97 9.23
N ALA A 59 10.69 24.21 9.66
CA ALA A 59 11.40 25.40 9.22
C ALA A 59 12.87 25.40 9.66
N ILE A 60 13.15 25.04 10.92
CA ILE A 60 14.51 24.89 11.45
C ILE A 60 15.21 23.69 10.75
N GLY A 61 14.53 22.61 10.49
CA GLY A 61 15.01 21.49 9.69
C GLY A 61 15.38 21.93 8.27
N LYS A 62 14.51 22.71 7.60
CA LYS A 62 14.75 23.28 6.28
C LYS A 62 15.93 24.25 6.25
N MET A 63 16.07 25.07 7.29
CA MET A 63 17.20 26.00 7.47
C MET A 63 18.52 25.27 7.80
N ARG A 64 18.49 24.23 8.64
CA ARG A 64 19.63 23.37 8.92
C ARG A 64 20.07 22.56 7.69
N ARG A 65 19.12 22.08 6.86
CA ARG A 65 19.40 21.30 5.64
C ARG A 65 19.97 22.16 4.53
N ARG A 66 19.47 23.39 4.31
CA ARG A 66 20.08 24.35 3.38
C ARG A 66 21.55 24.65 3.74
N ARG A 67 21.96 24.44 5.01
CA ARG A 67 23.35 24.56 5.46
C ARG A 67 24.13 23.23 5.46
N ARG A 68 23.48 22.08 5.24
CA ARG A 68 24.09 20.76 5.28
C ARG A 68 24.38 20.24 3.87
N GLY A 69 25.23 20.90 3.13
CA GLY A 69 25.61 20.39 1.81
C GLY A 69 26.04 18.89 1.85
N PHE A 70 25.97 18.22 0.71
CA PHE A 70 26.39 16.83 0.55
C PHE A 70 27.89 16.70 0.86
N ARG A 71 28.25 15.70 1.66
CA ARG A 71 29.63 15.44 2.06
C ARG A 71 30.25 14.42 1.13
N ILE A 72 31.27 14.86 0.39
CA ILE A 72 32.03 14.02 -0.50
C ILE A 72 33.42 13.80 0.09
N VAL A 73 33.85 12.56 0.14
CA VAL A 73 35.23 12.21 0.46
C VAL A 73 35.92 11.75 -0.82
N LEU A 74 37.06 12.36 -1.13
CA LEU A 74 37.92 11.97 -2.23
C LEU A 74 39.21 11.39 -1.64
N THR A 75 39.54 10.16 -2.00
CA THR A 75 40.86 9.59 -1.64
C THR A 75 41.93 10.03 -2.62
N ASP A 76 43.19 9.93 -2.23
CA ASP A 76 44.27 9.99 -3.15
C ASP A 76 44.12 8.87 -4.21
N LEU A 77 44.37 9.20 -5.47
CA LEU A 77 44.24 8.27 -6.58
C LEU A 77 45.50 7.40 -6.69
N SER A 78 45.32 6.12 -6.86
CA SER A 78 46.46 5.22 -7.08
C SER A 78 47.18 5.57 -8.36
N GLY A 79 48.49 5.86 -8.29
CA GLY A 79 49.31 6.30 -9.45
C GLY A 79 49.32 7.81 -9.73
N ASP A 80 48.63 8.63 -8.90
CA ASP A 80 48.66 10.11 -8.95
C ASP A 80 49.75 10.61 -7.99
N ASP A 81 51.00 10.38 -8.34
CA ASP A 81 52.16 10.60 -7.44
C ASP A 81 52.34 12.05 -7.02
N ASP A 82 51.91 13.01 -7.83
CA ASP A 82 51.93 14.45 -7.56
C ASP A 82 50.60 14.99 -7.00
N GLY A 83 49.55 14.15 -6.90
CA GLY A 83 48.22 14.53 -6.43
C GLY A 83 47.48 15.55 -7.29
N SER A 84 47.98 15.83 -8.50
CA SER A 84 47.43 16.88 -9.36
C SER A 84 46.04 16.59 -9.88
N ARG A 85 45.75 15.32 -10.19
CA ARG A 85 44.45 14.88 -10.72
C ARG A 85 43.38 14.84 -9.63
N ALA A 86 43.73 14.33 -8.45
CA ALA A 86 42.85 14.40 -7.27
C ALA A 86 42.51 15.86 -6.94
N THR A 87 43.47 16.78 -7.06
CA THR A 87 43.25 18.22 -6.86
C THR A 87 42.28 18.81 -7.86
N ARG A 88 42.41 18.46 -9.16
CA ARG A 88 41.48 18.89 -10.21
C ARG A 88 40.06 18.39 -9.98
N ILE A 89 39.89 17.13 -9.60
CA ILE A 89 38.57 16.55 -9.27
C ILE A 89 38.00 17.29 -8.08
N ALA A 90 38.78 17.50 -7.00
CA ALA A 90 38.32 18.22 -5.80
C ALA A 90 37.88 19.66 -6.15
N ALA A 91 38.61 20.36 -7.01
CA ALA A 91 38.26 21.70 -7.48
C ALA A 91 36.93 21.69 -8.27
N ALA A 92 36.77 20.74 -9.20
CA ALA A 92 35.55 20.59 -9.98
C ALA A 92 34.32 20.33 -9.07
N LEU A 93 34.42 19.45 -8.09
CA LEU A 93 33.35 19.18 -7.15
C LEU A 93 33.08 20.37 -6.24
N SER A 94 34.12 21.08 -5.78
CA SER A 94 33.99 22.23 -4.86
C SER A 94 33.41 23.47 -5.55
N SER A 95 33.34 23.50 -6.88
CA SER A 95 32.66 24.59 -7.61
C SER A 95 31.15 24.62 -7.32
N ILE A 96 30.60 23.54 -6.84
CA ILE A 96 29.19 23.45 -6.44
C ILE A 96 29.06 23.74 -4.94
N PRO A 97 28.38 24.83 -4.53
CA PRO A 97 28.32 25.26 -3.13
C PRO A 97 27.68 24.24 -2.18
N ALA A 98 26.85 23.34 -2.73
CA ALA A 98 26.20 22.27 -1.94
C ALA A 98 27.13 21.10 -1.65
N LEU A 99 28.28 20.96 -2.31
CA LEU A 99 29.20 19.85 -2.15
C LEU A 99 30.34 20.24 -1.19
N LYS A 100 30.47 19.51 -0.09
CA LYS A 100 31.58 19.65 0.88
C LYS A 100 32.58 18.54 0.63
N VAL A 101 33.67 18.88 -0.06
CA VAL A 101 34.69 17.90 -0.46
C VAL A 101 35.81 17.86 0.59
N ALA A 102 36.13 16.67 1.07
CA ALA A 102 37.27 16.40 1.93
C ALA A 102 38.23 15.41 1.25
N ARG A 103 39.51 15.75 1.13
CA ARG A 103 40.55 14.79 0.70
C ARG A 103 41.07 14.00 1.89
N ILE A 104 41.31 12.73 1.65
CA ILE A 104 41.96 11.83 2.61
C ILE A 104 42.97 10.93 1.87
N PRO A 105 44.03 10.46 2.55
CA PRO A 105 44.93 9.46 1.98
C PRO A 105 44.13 8.17 1.69
N ALA A 106 44.52 7.45 0.64
CA ALA A 106 43.96 6.16 0.36
C ALA A 106 44.23 5.18 1.52
N PRO A 107 43.23 4.39 1.93
CA PRO A 107 43.42 3.41 3.00
C PRO A 107 44.57 2.44 2.67
N PRO A 108 45.34 1.98 3.67
CA PRO A 108 46.39 0.99 3.48
C PRO A 108 45.86 -0.30 2.85
N GLY A 109 46.55 -0.83 1.87
CA GLY A 109 46.17 -2.09 1.21
C GLY A 109 45.15 -1.96 0.04
N TRP A 110 44.55 -0.81 -0.21
CA TRP A 110 43.58 -0.63 -1.28
C TRP A 110 44.13 -0.94 -2.68
N LYS A 111 45.42 -0.75 -2.90
CA LYS A 111 46.09 -1.05 -4.18
C LYS A 111 46.02 -2.53 -4.58
N PHE A 112 45.85 -3.42 -3.60
CA PHE A 112 45.93 -4.87 -3.77
C PHE A 112 44.63 -5.60 -3.37
N ALA A 113 43.60 -4.88 -2.91
CA ALA A 113 42.34 -5.47 -2.49
C ALA A 113 41.50 -5.84 -3.72
N GLY A 114 40.92 -7.03 -3.70
CA GLY A 114 39.88 -7.38 -4.65
C GLY A 114 38.65 -6.47 -4.47
N ARG A 115 37.81 -6.37 -5.53
CA ARG A 115 36.65 -5.45 -5.57
C ARG A 115 35.76 -5.52 -4.32
N ILE A 116 35.49 -6.71 -3.81
CA ILE A 116 34.63 -6.95 -2.63
C ILE A 116 35.23 -6.33 -1.37
N GLU A 117 36.52 -6.56 -1.15
CA GLU A 117 37.23 -6.01 0.01
C GLU A 117 37.34 -4.49 -0.09
N MET A 118 37.53 -3.97 -1.28
CA MET A 118 37.57 -2.54 -1.55
C MET A 118 36.21 -1.87 -1.28
N GLU A 119 35.10 -2.50 -1.68
CA GLU A 119 33.76 -2.01 -1.38
C GLU A 119 33.49 -2.03 0.13
N ARG A 120 33.91 -3.06 0.86
CA ARG A 120 33.79 -3.16 2.32
C ARG A 120 34.59 -2.06 3.04
N GLN A 121 35.84 -1.86 2.67
CA GLN A 121 36.68 -0.81 3.25
C GLN A 121 36.16 0.59 2.90
N ALA A 122 35.61 0.77 1.72
CA ALA A 122 34.97 2.00 1.29
C ALA A 122 33.72 2.31 2.14
N GLU A 123 32.95 1.29 2.49
CA GLU A 123 31.80 1.42 3.42
C GLU A 123 32.24 1.93 4.79
N ASP A 124 33.34 1.38 5.33
CA ASP A 124 33.88 1.79 6.63
C ASP A 124 34.34 3.26 6.58
N VAL A 125 34.96 3.69 5.51
CA VAL A 125 35.34 5.10 5.29
C VAL A 125 34.12 6.02 5.23
N LEU A 126 33.10 5.65 4.45
CA LEU A 126 31.84 6.39 4.36
C LEU A 126 31.18 6.55 5.73
N ARG A 127 31.15 5.48 6.52
CA ARG A 127 30.56 5.50 7.89
C ARG A 127 31.39 6.35 8.84
N ALA A 128 32.70 6.14 8.89
CA ALA A 128 33.60 6.85 9.80
C ALA A 128 33.60 8.37 9.53
N ARG A 129 33.55 8.77 8.28
CA ARG A 129 33.55 10.18 7.85
C ARG A 129 32.16 10.79 7.76
N LYS A 130 31.09 10.01 7.95
CA LYS A 130 29.70 10.44 7.77
C LYS A 130 29.50 11.10 6.40
N ALA A 131 30.15 10.54 5.36
CA ALA A 131 30.09 11.05 4.01
C ALA A 131 28.89 10.47 3.25
N ASP A 132 28.41 11.22 2.28
CA ASP A 132 27.31 10.79 1.39
C ASP A 132 27.88 10.05 0.17
N VAL A 133 29.06 10.46 -0.33
CA VAL A 133 29.75 9.82 -1.45
C VAL A 133 31.24 9.71 -1.15
N LEU A 134 31.82 8.57 -1.50
CA LEU A 134 33.24 8.34 -1.54
C LEU A 134 33.68 8.23 -2.99
N ILE A 135 34.73 8.98 -3.36
CA ILE A 135 35.36 8.96 -4.68
C ILE A 135 36.78 8.44 -4.52
N PHE A 136 37.12 7.44 -5.30
CA PHE A 136 38.45 6.85 -5.33
C PHE A 136 38.79 6.43 -6.77
N GLY A 137 40.02 6.12 -7.07
CA GLY A 137 40.36 5.76 -8.43
C GLY A 137 41.81 5.32 -8.61
N ARG A 138 42.09 4.93 -9.85
CA ARG A 138 43.44 4.52 -10.29
C ARG A 138 43.79 5.15 -11.61
N ILE A 139 45.08 5.38 -11.81
CA ILE A 139 45.65 5.77 -13.06
C ILE A 139 46.25 4.53 -13.72
N ASP A 140 45.83 4.24 -14.93
CA ASP A 140 46.49 3.31 -15.82
C ASP A 140 47.37 4.09 -16.81
N ARG A 141 48.67 4.09 -16.53
CA ARG A 141 49.62 4.83 -17.37
C ARG A 141 49.87 4.14 -18.72
N ALA A 142 49.68 2.83 -18.80
CA ALA A 142 49.85 2.09 -20.02
C ALA A 142 48.73 2.39 -21.01
N GLU A 143 47.53 2.46 -20.52
CA GLU A 143 46.31 2.73 -21.31
C GLU A 143 46.00 4.25 -21.38
N GLN A 144 46.76 5.11 -20.67
CA GLN A 144 46.51 6.55 -20.58
C GLN A 144 45.09 6.86 -20.06
N VAL A 145 44.59 6.06 -19.11
CA VAL A 145 43.24 6.13 -18.56
C VAL A 145 43.26 6.47 -17.08
N LEU A 146 42.39 7.39 -16.66
CA LEU A 146 42.03 7.68 -15.32
C LEU A 146 40.65 7.01 -15.03
N ALA A 147 40.61 5.95 -14.25
CA ALA A 147 39.38 5.33 -13.77
C ALA A 147 38.99 5.88 -12.39
N VAL A 148 37.88 6.61 -12.35
CA VAL A 148 37.33 7.18 -11.09
C VAL A 148 36.05 6.48 -10.71
N SER A 149 36.00 5.96 -9.51
CA SER A 149 34.88 5.22 -8.95
C SER A 149 34.16 6.05 -7.89
N PHE A 150 32.84 6.01 -7.92
CA PHE A 150 31.94 6.73 -7.02
C PHE A 150 31.11 5.71 -6.25
N LEU A 151 31.18 5.76 -4.95
CA LEU A 151 30.41 4.91 -4.06
C LEU A 151 29.56 5.81 -3.15
N GLY A 152 28.25 5.69 -3.26
CA GLY A 152 27.31 6.46 -2.44
C GLY A 152 26.55 5.60 -1.46
N ARG A 153 25.67 6.22 -0.69
CA ARG A 153 24.70 5.55 0.17
C ARG A 153 23.29 5.78 -0.37
N ASP A 154 22.44 4.80 -0.22
CA ASP A 154 21.01 4.98 -0.43
C ASP A 154 20.31 5.65 0.77
N VAL A 155 18.98 5.82 0.68
CA VAL A 155 18.15 6.39 1.74
C VAL A 155 18.19 5.55 3.03
N GLY A 156 18.51 4.27 2.92
CA GLY A 156 18.68 3.33 4.03
C GLY A 156 20.05 3.40 4.70
N GLY A 157 20.99 4.15 4.12
CA GLY A 157 22.36 4.24 4.58
C GLY A 157 23.28 3.15 4.03
N ASP A 158 22.77 2.34 3.10
CA ASP A 158 23.54 1.33 2.39
C ASP A 158 24.25 1.87 1.15
N ILE A 159 25.22 1.07 0.71
CA ILE A 159 25.99 1.41 -0.49
C ILE A 159 25.09 1.31 -1.73
N CYS A 160 24.95 2.44 -2.44
CA CYS A 160 24.52 2.42 -3.84
C CYS A 160 25.61 1.76 -4.68
N GLY A 161 25.22 1.04 -5.71
CA GLY A 161 26.19 0.39 -6.60
C GLY A 161 27.31 1.29 -7.06
N LEU A 162 28.47 0.71 -7.33
CA LEU A 162 29.68 1.41 -7.77
C LEU A 162 29.44 2.02 -9.16
N ALA A 163 29.60 3.34 -9.30
CA ALA A 163 29.69 4.01 -10.59
C ALA A 163 31.14 4.27 -10.93
N THR A 164 31.60 3.89 -12.12
CA THR A 164 32.95 4.17 -12.58
C THR A 164 32.91 5.04 -13.86
N LEU A 165 33.74 6.05 -13.90
CA LEU A 165 33.95 6.92 -15.02
C LEU A 165 35.39 6.79 -15.48
N GLU A 166 35.61 6.41 -16.73
CA GLU A 166 36.92 6.32 -17.37
C GLU A 166 37.17 7.54 -18.25
N LEU A 167 38.29 8.22 -18.01
CA LEU A 167 38.63 9.47 -18.66
C LEU A 167 40.10 9.46 -19.10
N PRO A 168 40.48 10.32 -20.07
CA PRO A 168 41.89 10.54 -20.40
C PRO A 168 42.67 11.06 -19.19
N LEU A 169 43.98 10.76 -19.10
CA LEU A 169 44.83 11.27 -18.02
C LEU A 169 44.85 12.79 -17.93
N ASP A 170 44.84 13.46 -19.08
CA ASP A 170 44.78 14.92 -19.19
C ASP A 170 43.37 15.41 -19.49
N PHE A 171 42.44 15.06 -18.60
CA PHE A 171 41.04 15.51 -18.72
C PHE A 171 40.95 17.04 -18.54
N ALA A 172 40.25 17.71 -19.48
CA ALA A 172 40.00 19.14 -19.41
C ALA A 172 38.99 19.49 -18.31
N ALA A 173 39.04 20.72 -17.81
CA ALA A 173 38.05 21.23 -16.83
C ALA A 173 36.62 21.16 -17.35
N SER A 174 36.42 21.12 -18.68
CA SER A 174 35.13 20.93 -19.33
C SER A 174 34.42 19.59 -18.96
N LEU A 175 35.15 18.59 -18.46
CA LEU A 175 34.61 17.32 -17.99
C LEU A 175 34.08 17.38 -16.52
N ALA A 176 34.20 18.52 -15.84
CA ALA A 176 33.70 18.71 -14.49
C ALA A 176 32.20 18.31 -14.30
N PRO A 177 31.28 18.63 -15.23
CA PRO A 177 29.87 18.20 -15.12
C PRO A 177 29.71 16.70 -15.01
N ALA A 178 30.56 15.88 -15.65
CA ALA A 178 30.50 14.43 -15.57
C ALA A 178 30.79 13.91 -14.13
N PHE A 179 31.80 14.47 -13.46
CA PHE A 179 32.11 14.13 -12.08
C PHE A 179 30.99 14.55 -11.14
N VAL A 180 30.49 15.78 -11.30
CA VAL A 180 29.44 16.33 -10.45
C VAL A 180 28.12 15.57 -10.63
N ALA A 181 27.68 15.36 -11.86
CA ALA A 181 26.46 14.62 -12.17
C ALA A 181 26.55 13.18 -11.62
N THR A 182 27.68 12.49 -11.84
CA THR A 182 27.90 11.14 -11.33
C THR A 182 27.88 11.13 -9.81
N ALA A 183 28.54 12.05 -9.11
CA ALA A 183 28.53 12.16 -7.65
C ALA A 183 27.11 12.43 -7.12
N LEU A 184 26.36 13.34 -7.74
CA LEU A 184 24.98 13.64 -7.35
C LEU A 184 24.05 12.45 -7.53
N THR A 185 24.24 11.61 -8.55
CA THR A 185 23.44 10.38 -8.72
C THR A 185 23.74 9.32 -7.67
N GLN A 186 24.85 9.43 -6.95
CA GLN A 186 25.22 8.54 -5.83
C GLN A 186 24.86 9.11 -4.45
N THR A 187 24.30 10.33 -4.38
CA THR A 187 23.93 10.93 -3.10
C THR A 187 22.65 10.31 -2.56
N ALA A 188 22.66 9.91 -1.29
CA ALA A 188 21.47 9.43 -0.61
C ALA A 188 20.48 10.56 -0.36
N LEU A 189 19.24 10.38 -0.83
CA LEU A 189 18.12 11.20 -0.42
C LEU A 189 17.66 10.71 0.95
N THR A 190 17.75 11.55 1.98
CA THR A 190 17.29 11.19 3.32
C THR A 190 15.79 11.42 3.51
N GLY A 191 15.10 11.94 2.50
CA GLY A 191 13.66 12.15 2.49
C GLY A 191 13.18 12.94 1.26
N GLU A 192 11.86 13.01 1.11
CA GLU A 192 11.20 13.75 0.01
C GLU A 192 11.55 15.25 0.00
N ASP A 193 11.92 15.82 1.15
CA ASP A 193 12.32 17.23 1.27
C ASP A 193 13.72 17.52 0.66
N ASP A 194 14.53 16.49 0.44
CA ASP A 194 15.86 16.63 -0.17
C ASP A 194 15.78 16.63 -1.72
N VAL A 195 14.65 16.16 -2.27
CA VAL A 195 14.43 16.09 -3.73
C VAL A 195 14.56 17.46 -4.41
N PRO A 196 13.88 18.53 -3.96
CA PRO A 196 14.06 19.84 -4.59
C PRO A 196 15.50 20.33 -4.55
N LEU A 197 16.22 20.09 -3.47
CA LEU A 197 17.62 20.49 -3.33
C LEU A 197 18.51 19.72 -4.31
N LEU A 198 18.30 18.42 -4.45
CA LEU A 198 19.05 17.62 -5.44
C LEU A 198 18.73 18.06 -6.87
N LEU A 199 17.46 18.32 -7.18
CA LEU A 199 17.03 18.79 -8.50
C LEU A 199 17.66 20.14 -8.86
N ASP A 200 17.74 21.09 -7.91
CA ASP A 200 18.36 22.40 -8.13
C ASP A 200 19.82 22.29 -8.62
N TRP A 201 20.52 21.21 -8.26
CA TRP A 201 21.91 20.96 -8.67
C TRP A 201 22.02 19.96 -9.81
N LEU A 202 21.23 18.90 -9.82
CA LEU A 202 21.34 17.84 -10.82
C LEU A 202 20.86 18.29 -12.21
N VAL A 203 19.80 19.10 -12.28
CA VAL A 203 19.28 19.58 -13.57
C VAL A 203 20.33 20.39 -14.39
N PRO A 204 20.96 21.44 -13.84
CA PRO A 204 21.99 22.16 -14.57
C PRO A 204 23.14 21.26 -15.01
N GLN A 205 23.62 20.39 -14.11
CA GLN A 205 24.75 19.50 -14.42
C GLN A 205 24.41 18.47 -15.49
N THR A 206 23.17 17.97 -15.51
CA THR A 206 22.72 17.06 -16.56
C THR A 206 22.65 17.78 -17.92
N LEU A 207 22.18 19.03 -17.96
CA LEU A 207 22.11 19.82 -19.17
C LEU A 207 23.51 20.19 -19.70
N GLU A 208 24.42 20.59 -18.81
CA GLU A 208 25.82 20.86 -19.16
C GLU A 208 26.54 19.62 -19.71
N LEU A 209 26.32 18.46 -19.04
CA LEU A 209 26.88 17.19 -19.47
C LEU A 209 26.28 16.74 -20.81
N LYS A 210 24.99 16.94 -21.05
CA LYS A 210 24.34 16.69 -22.33
C LYS A 210 24.98 17.57 -23.43
N ALA A 211 25.14 18.90 -23.20
CA ALA A 211 25.75 19.82 -24.13
C ALA A 211 27.23 19.46 -24.44
N LEU A 212 27.93 18.94 -23.41
CA LEU A 212 29.28 18.41 -23.60
C LEU A 212 29.28 17.19 -24.55
N CYS A 213 28.31 16.27 -24.35
CA CYS A 213 28.18 15.09 -25.20
C CYS A 213 27.83 15.43 -26.66
N GLU A 214 27.12 16.52 -26.90
CA GLU A 214 26.83 17.02 -28.26
C GLU A 214 28.09 17.60 -28.96
N ARG A 215 29.12 17.98 -28.20
CA ARG A 215 30.36 18.58 -28.67
C ARG A 215 31.62 17.85 -28.20
N MET A 216 31.54 16.50 -28.14
CA MET A 216 32.63 15.69 -27.59
C MET A 216 33.97 15.95 -28.26
N PRO A 217 35.05 16.09 -27.47
CA PRO A 217 36.41 16.17 -28.01
C PRO A 217 36.75 14.92 -28.84
N LYS A 218 37.40 15.14 -30.01
CA LYS A 218 37.83 14.03 -30.88
C LYS A 218 38.91 13.14 -30.24
N SER A 219 39.57 13.63 -29.20
CA SER A 219 40.61 12.90 -28.46
C SER A 219 40.04 11.78 -27.52
N LEU A 220 38.74 11.76 -27.31
CA LEU A 220 38.12 10.69 -26.47
C LEU A 220 37.98 9.41 -27.30
N SER A 221 38.35 8.29 -26.68
CA SER A 221 38.04 6.94 -27.21
C SER A 221 36.53 6.65 -27.15
N ASP A 222 36.06 5.68 -27.94
CA ASP A 222 34.65 5.32 -27.97
C ASP A 222 34.14 4.83 -26.57
N PRO A 223 34.90 4.02 -25.81
CA PRO A 223 34.48 3.68 -24.42
C PRO A 223 34.40 4.91 -23.50
N GLN A 224 35.31 5.89 -23.63
CA GLN A 224 35.25 7.13 -22.82
C GLN A 224 34.04 7.99 -23.19
N ARG A 225 33.71 8.11 -24.48
CA ARG A 225 32.49 8.79 -24.96
C ARG A 225 31.24 8.10 -24.42
N ALA A 226 31.21 6.76 -24.50
CA ALA A 226 30.12 5.95 -23.97
C ALA A 226 29.97 6.12 -22.47
N GLY A 227 31.06 6.22 -21.70
CA GLY A 227 31.04 6.51 -20.27
C GLY A 227 30.37 7.86 -19.93
N LEU A 228 30.63 8.90 -20.72
CA LEU A 228 29.94 10.20 -20.56
C LEU A 228 28.46 10.11 -20.89
N LEU A 229 28.11 9.44 -22.01
CA LEU A 229 26.70 9.20 -22.37
C LEU A 229 25.98 8.37 -21.31
N HIS A 230 26.62 7.35 -20.71
CA HIS A 230 26.09 6.60 -19.59
C HIS A 230 25.82 7.50 -18.38
N ALA A 231 26.72 8.46 -18.08
CA ALA A 231 26.50 9.42 -16.99
C ALA A 231 25.32 10.36 -17.28
N VAL A 232 25.10 10.79 -18.53
CA VAL A 232 23.87 11.50 -18.95
C VAL A 232 22.65 10.64 -18.70
N GLY A 233 22.68 9.38 -19.15
CA GLY A 233 21.59 8.44 -18.97
C GLY A 233 21.22 8.27 -17.50
N ARG A 234 22.19 8.08 -16.61
CA ARG A 234 21.97 7.94 -15.15
C ARG A 234 21.36 9.19 -14.52
N SER A 235 21.91 10.36 -14.83
CA SER A 235 21.39 11.61 -14.27
C SER A 235 19.98 11.91 -14.79
N ALA A 236 19.72 11.70 -16.07
CA ALA A 236 18.41 11.87 -16.67
C ALA A 236 17.38 10.85 -16.14
N ALA A 237 17.77 9.57 -15.96
CA ALA A 237 16.90 8.56 -15.34
C ALA A 237 16.52 8.93 -13.90
N LEU A 238 17.48 9.46 -13.12
CA LEU A 238 17.17 9.95 -11.76
C LEU A 238 16.24 11.16 -11.80
N LEU A 239 16.44 12.10 -12.69
CA LEU A 239 15.54 13.26 -12.88
C LEU A 239 14.13 12.81 -13.25
N GLY A 240 14.00 11.88 -14.20
CA GLY A 240 12.72 11.31 -14.60
C GLY A 240 11.96 10.71 -13.41
N ARG A 241 12.65 9.89 -12.61
CA ARG A 241 12.04 9.27 -11.39
C ARG A 241 11.65 10.28 -10.31
N LEU A 242 12.48 11.31 -10.08
CA LEU A 242 12.22 12.28 -9.01
C LEU A 242 11.14 13.29 -9.35
N ASN A 243 11.01 13.64 -10.63
CA ASN A 243 10.11 14.69 -11.13
C ASN A 243 8.91 14.15 -11.90
N HIS A 244 8.86 12.83 -12.15
CA HIS A 244 7.91 12.19 -13.08
C HIS A 244 7.94 12.89 -14.45
N ASP A 245 9.16 13.15 -14.97
CA ASP A 245 9.36 13.87 -16.23
C ASP A 245 9.60 12.89 -17.39
N PRO A 246 8.64 12.73 -18.32
CA PRO A 246 8.79 11.84 -19.46
C PRO A 246 9.96 12.23 -20.39
N ASN A 247 10.25 13.53 -20.52
CA ASN A 247 11.36 13.99 -21.38
C ASN A 247 12.71 13.57 -20.79
N ALA A 248 12.85 13.60 -19.45
CA ALA A 248 14.05 13.12 -18.79
C ALA A 248 14.20 11.59 -18.96
N HIS A 249 13.10 10.84 -18.90
CA HIS A 249 13.12 9.40 -19.20
C HIS A 249 13.53 9.12 -20.65
N GLN A 250 13.00 9.85 -21.64
CA GLN A 250 13.39 9.71 -23.05
C GLN A 250 14.86 10.05 -23.27
N LEU A 251 15.36 11.12 -22.63
CA LEU A 251 16.78 11.47 -22.68
C LEU A 251 17.66 10.34 -22.12
N ALA A 252 17.23 9.70 -21.00
CA ALA A 252 17.95 8.59 -20.41
C ALA A 252 18.05 7.39 -21.36
N LEU A 253 16.92 6.97 -21.95
CA LEU A 253 16.88 5.86 -22.91
C LEU A 253 17.76 6.13 -24.13
N ALA A 254 17.67 7.35 -24.73
CA ALA A 254 18.48 7.74 -25.87
C ALA A 254 19.97 7.74 -25.53
N ALA A 255 20.36 8.28 -24.38
CA ALA A 255 21.74 8.32 -23.93
C ALA A 255 22.34 6.93 -23.71
N TYR A 256 21.57 6.00 -23.07
CA TYR A 256 22.06 4.64 -22.92
C TYR A 256 22.16 3.86 -24.22
N ARG A 257 21.19 4.00 -25.13
CA ARG A 257 21.25 3.35 -26.45
C ARG A 257 22.45 3.85 -27.25
N HIS A 258 22.69 5.15 -27.26
CA HIS A 258 23.86 5.72 -27.91
C HIS A 258 25.18 5.29 -27.24
N ALA A 259 25.23 5.20 -25.90
CA ALA A 259 26.40 4.69 -25.19
C ALA A 259 26.73 3.23 -25.61
N LEU A 260 25.72 2.39 -25.85
CA LEU A 260 25.91 0.99 -26.27
C LEU A 260 26.56 0.85 -27.65
N GLU A 261 26.40 1.84 -28.52
CA GLU A 261 27.08 1.90 -29.85
C GLU A 261 28.60 2.02 -29.71
N GLY A 262 29.07 2.78 -28.69
CA GLY A 262 30.49 2.96 -28.38
C GLY A 262 31.11 1.91 -27.43
N LEU A 263 30.38 0.85 -27.10
CA LEU A 263 30.81 -0.21 -26.17
C LEU A 263 30.78 -1.59 -26.87
N PRO A 264 31.76 -1.91 -27.70
CA PRO A 264 31.88 -3.23 -28.32
C PRO A 264 32.00 -4.33 -27.23
N PRO A 265 31.33 -5.47 -27.40
CA PRO A 265 31.30 -6.53 -26.38
C PRO A 265 32.68 -7.12 -26.06
N ASP A 266 33.59 -7.13 -27.04
CA ASP A 266 34.95 -7.68 -26.91
C ASP A 266 35.93 -6.72 -26.22
N ILE A 267 35.69 -5.40 -26.30
CA ILE A 267 36.58 -4.37 -25.77
C ILE A 267 36.16 -3.94 -24.35
N ALA A 268 34.88 -3.72 -24.14
CA ALA A 268 34.36 -3.18 -22.89
C ALA A 268 33.13 -3.97 -22.34
N PRO A 269 33.25 -5.30 -22.10
CA PRO A 269 32.13 -6.16 -21.77
C PRO A 269 31.40 -5.73 -20.48
N LEU A 270 32.14 -5.34 -19.43
CA LEU A 270 31.52 -4.94 -18.14
C LEU A 270 30.85 -3.57 -18.24
N ALA A 271 31.44 -2.61 -18.98
CA ALA A 271 30.83 -1.29 -19.19
C ALA A 271 29.54 -1.43 -20.02
N ARG A 272 29.58 -2.26 -21.07
CA ARG A 272 28.40 -2.63 -21.85
C ARG A 272 27.30 -3.23 -20.98
N ALA A 273 27.64 -4.24 -20.18
CA ALA A 273 26.68 -4.87 -19.27
C ALA A 273 26.10 -3.91 -18.23
N GLY A 274 26.94 -3.00 -17.69
CA GLY A 274 26.50 -1.94 -16.78
C GLY A 274 25.49 -1.00 -17.45
N THR A 275 25.73 -0.64 -18.72
CA THR A 275 24.83 0.24 -19.49
C THR A 275 23.53 -0.47 -19.86
N LEU A 276 23.58 -1.75 -20.29
CA LEU A 276 22.39 -2.57 -20.50
C LEU A 276 21.55 -2.68 -19.23
N ASN A 277 22.18 -2.94 -18.09
CA ASN A 277 21.47 -3.04 -16.82
C ASN A 277 20.79 -1.71 -16.43
N ALA A 278 21.47 -0.58 -16.62
CA ALA A 278 20.89 0.73 -16.33
C ALA A 278 19.73 1.09 -17.28
N LEU A 279 19.85 0.73 -18.56
CA LEU A 279 18.77 0.84 -19.55
C LEU A 279 17.56 0.00 -19.13
N ALA A 280 17.78 -1.27 -18.78
CA ALA A 280 16.72 -2.17 -18.38
C ALA A 280 15.98 -1.71 -17.08
N ILE A 281 16.71 -1.23 -16.08
CA ILE A 281 16.11 -0.62 -14.87
C ILE A 281 15.24 0.58 -15.24
N THR A 282 15.68 1.40 -16.19
CA THR A 282 14.92 2.59 -16.63
C THR A 282 13.66 2.18 -17.38
N LEU A 283 13.76 1.22 -18.31
CA LEU A 283 12.62 0.64 -19.03
C LEU A 283 11.61 0.03 -18.07
N ARG A 284 12.07 -0.77 -17.10
CA ARG A 284 11.21 -1.35 -16.06
C ARG A 284 10.46 -0.27 -15.29
N HIS A 285 11.14 0.80 -14.90
CA HIS A 285 10.52 1.89 -14.15
C HIS A 285 9.43 2.60 -14.95
N ILE A 286 9.71 2.95 -16.20
CA ILE A 286 8.74 3.58 -17.11
C ILE A 286 7.56 2.62 -17.35
N GLY A 287 7.84 1.38 -17.73
CA GLY A 287 6.81 0.36 -17.99
C GLY A 287 5.88 0.12 -16.80
N TYR A 288 6.42 0.17 -15.57
CA TYR A 288 5.59 0.05 -14.36
C TYR A 288 4.73 1.30 -14.13
N GLU A 289 5.28 2.52 -14.30
CA GLU A 289 4.55 3.78 -14.11
C GLU A 289 3.46 3.99 -15.18
N GLU A 290 3.78 3.70 -16.44
CA GLU A 290 2.88 3.86 -17.59
C GLU A 290 1.94 2.66 -17.76
N ARG A 291 2.15 1.58 -17.02
CA ARG A 291 1.47 0.29 -17.14
C ARG A 291 1.59 -0.27 -18.57
N ASP A 292 2.79 -0.25 -19.10
CA ASP A 292 3.12 -0.75 -20.43
C ASP A 292 3.86 -2.10 -20.33
N PRO A 293 3.20 -3.24 -20.60
CA PRO A 293 3.84 -4.54 -20.58
C PRO A 293 4.96 -4.69 -21.61
N ALA A 294 4.87 -4.00 -22.77
CA ALA A 294 5.90 -4.09 -23.81
C ALA A 294 7.24 -3.50 -23.33
N LEU A 295 7.22 -2.39 -22.60
CA LEU A 295 8.42 -1.83 -22.00
C LEU A 295 9.01 -2.74 -20.90
N LEU A 296 8.16 -3.45 -20.17
CA LEU A 296 8.61 -4.42 -19.16
C LEU A 296 9.25 -5.66 -19.83
N GLU A 297 8.69 -6.15 -20.92
CA GLU A 297 9.29 -7.24 -21.73
C GLU A 297 10.63 -6.79 -22.34
N GLU A 298 10.72 -5.55 -22.88
CA GLU A 298 11.99 -4.99 -23.35
C GLU A 298 13.03 -4.92 -22.20
N ALA A 299 12.60 -4.56 -20.99
CA ALA A 299 13.48 -4.57 -19.82
C ALA A 299 14.01 -5.97 -19.50
N VAL A 300 13.16 -6.99 -19.48
CA VAL A 300 13.55 -8.40 -19.24
C VAL A 300 14.54 -8.87 -20.29
N ALA A 301 14.26 -8.61 -21.58
CA ALA A 301 15.14 -8.94 -22.68
C ALA A 301 16.50 -8.24 -22.58
N THR A 302 16.51 -6.97 -22.14
CA THR A 302 17.73 -6.18 -21.94
C THR A 302 18.56 -6.70 -20.76
N PHE A 303 17.94 -7.15 -19.65
CA PHE A 303 18.65 -7.82 -18.56
C PHE A 303 19.28 -9.14 -19.04
N ALA A 304 18.55 -9.92 -19.85
CA ALA A 304 19.08 -11.16 -20.43
C ALA A 304 20.31 -10.91 -21.31
N GLN A 305 20.34 -9.77 -22.06
CA GLN A 305 21.54 -9.38 -22.84
C GLN A 305 22.73 -8.96 -21.97
N ALA A 306 22.50 -8.48 -20.73
CA ALA A 306 23.59 -8.08 -19.83
C ALA A 306 24.26 -9.28 -19.14
N LEU A 307 23.52 -10.36 -18.85
CA LEU A 307 24.00 -11.51 -18.07
C LEU A 307 25.21 -12.23 -18.64
N PRO A 308 25.37 -12.46 -19.97
CA PRO A 308 26.58 -13.09 -20.53
C PRO A 308 27.88 -12.36 -20.22
N TYR A 309 27.82 -11.04 -20.06
CA TYR A 309 28.99 -10.20 -19.73
C TYR A 309 29.20 -10.03 -18.23
N ARG A 310 28.17 -10.24 -17.41
CA ARG A 310 28.23 -10.26 -15.95
C ARG A 310 28.32 -11.71 -15.45
N ARG A 311 29.42 -12.40 -15.83
CA ARG A 311 29.63 -13.79 -15.43
C ARG A 311 29.69 -13.90 -13.90
N ARG A 312 28.98 -14.90 -13.36
CA ARG A 312 28.87 -15.14 -11.91
C ARG A 312 30.23 -15.40 -11.25
N ASP A 313 31.14 -16.11 -11.95
CA ASP A 313 32.48 -16.42 -11.45
C ASP A 313 33.43 -15.20 -11.40
N LEU A 314 33.15 -14.17 -12.18
CA LEU A 314 33.98 -12.95 -12.24
C LEU A 314 33.39 -11.78 -11.44
N VAL A 315 32.10 -11.58 -11.53
CA VAL A 315 31.41 -10.44 -10.90
C VAL A 315 30.09 -10.87 -10.24
N PRO A 316 30.17 -11.75 -9.20
CA PRO A 316 29.00 -12.41 -8.61
C PRO A 316 27.93 -11.44 -8.13
N PHE A 317 28.30 -10.29 -7.54
CA PHE A 317 27.33 -9.32 -7.05
C PHE A 317 26.62 -8.53 -8.17
N ASP A 318 27.34 -8.18 -9.24
CA ASP A 318 26.73 -7.53 -10.40
C ASP A 318 25.79 -8.48 -11.16
N TRP A 319 26.17 -9.78 -11.22
CA TRP A 319 25.31 -10.82 -11.73
C TRP A 319 24.04 -10.97 -10.89
N ALA A 320 24.19 -11.08 -9.56
CA ALA A 320 23.07 -11.21 -8.64
C ALA A 320 22.14 -9.98 -8.68
N GLU A 321 22.69 -8.76 -8.82
CA GLU A 321 21.89 -7.56 -8.98
C GLU A 321 21.07 -7.59 -10.28
N THR A 322 21.66 -8.01 -11.40
CA THR A 322 20.93 -8.16 -12.66
C THR A 322 19.82 -9.19 -12.54
N LYS A 323 20.09 -10.34 -11.89
CA LYS A 323 19.06 -11.36 -11.61
C LYS A 323 17.93 -10.79 -10.73
N ARG A 324 18.24 -10.07 -9.65
CA ARG A 324 17.25 -9.45 -8.77
C ARG A 324 16.37 -8.45 -9.53
N GLU A 325 16.96 -7.57 -10.33
CA GLU A 325 16.23 -6.58 -11.11
C GLU A 325 15.37 -7.23 -12.21
N CYS A 326 15.88 -8.29 -12.85
CA CYS A 326 15.12 -9.09 -13.82
C CYS A 326 13.89 -9.73 -13.16
N GLY A 327 14.09 -10.40 -12.02
CA GLY A 327 12.98 -10.97 -11.24
C GLY A 327 11.95 -9.90 -10.79
N THR A 328 12.42 -8.68 -10.47
CA THR A 328 11.52 -7.56 -10.18
C THR A 328 10.70 -7.14 -11.41
N ALA A 329 11.32 -7.09 -12.61
CA ALA A 329 10.60 -6.76 -13.85
C ALA A 329 9.54 -7.81 -14.20
N LEU A 330 9.88 -9.10 -14.05
CA LEU A 330 8.96 -10.22 -14.23
C LEU A 330 7.78 -10.17 -13.23
N ALA A 331 8.03 -9.78 -11.98
CA ALA A 331 6.97 -9.58 -11.00
C ALA A 331 6.04 -8.41 -11.37
N CYS A 332 6.59 -7.32 -11.92
CA CYS A 332 5.78 -6.20 -12.43
C CYS A 332 4.89 -6.63 -13.61
N LEU A 333 5.40 -7.47 -14.52
CA LEU A 333 4.63 -8.08 -15.61
C LEU A 333 3.50 -8.93 -15.05
N ALA A 334 3.79 -9.80 -14.09
CA ALA A 334 2.80 -10.67 -13.47
C ALA A 334 1.67 -9.91 -12.77
N GLU A 335 1.92 -8.71 -12.26
CA GLU A 335 0.88 -7.83 -11.71
C GLU A 335 -0.04 -7.23 -12.79
N MET A 336 0.38 -7.20 -14.05
CA MET A 336 -0.37 -6.61 -15.17
C MET A 336 -1.06 -7.66 -16.03
N ASP A 337 -0.34 -8.72 -16.41
CA ASP A 337 -0.74 -9.71 -17.40
C ASP A 337 -1.10 -11.09 -16.78
N GLY A 338 -1.05 -11.19 -15.46
CA GLY A 338 -1.36 -12.44 -14.77
C GLY A 338 -0.13 -13.27 -14.37
N PRO A 339 -0.34 -14.40 -13.68
CA PRO A 339 0.70 -15.08 -12.90
C PRO A 339 1.74 -15.87 -13.71
N SER A 340 1.65 -15.92 -15.05
CA SER A 340 2.45 -16.78 -15.92
C SER A 340 3.97 -16.61 -15.75
N ARG A 341 4.46 -15.44 -15.31
CA ARG A 341 5.89 -15.10 -15.16
C ARG A 341 6.41 -15.22 -13.71
N LEU A 342 5.54 -15.59 -12.74
CA LEU A 342 5.92 -15.61 -11.32
C LEU A 342 6.97 -16.67 -10.97
N GLU A 343 6.96 -17.83 -11.63
CA GLU A 343 7.95 -18.89 -11.40
C GLU A 343 9.35 -18.46 -11.87
N GLU A 344 9.42 -17.82 -13.02
CA GLU A 344 10.67 -17.26 -13.54
C GLU A 344 11.21 -16.13 -12.65
N ALA A 345 10.30 -15.25 -12.18
CA ALA A 345 10.64 -14.18 -11.23
C ALA A 345 11.21 -14.75 -9.93
N GLU A 346 10.59 -15.78 -9.37
CA GLU A 346 11.04 -16.48 -8.17
C GLU A 346 12.42 -17.12 -8.37
N ALA A 347 12.63 -17.82 -9.49
CA ALA A 347 13.91 -18.42 -9.80
C ALA A 347 15.04 -17.38 -9.84
N CYS A 348 14.81 -16.24 -10.51
CA CYS A 348 15.77 -15.14 -10.57
C CYS A 348 16.15 -14.60 -9.17
N LEU A 349 15.17 -14.46 -8.26
CA LEU A 349 15.44 -14.00 -6.90
C LEU A 349 16.17 -15.04 -6.05
N ARG A 350 15.82 -16.33 -6.18
CA ARG A 350 16.51 -17.43 -5.49
C ARG A 350 17.97 -17.55 -5.92
N GLU A 351 18.23 -17.44 -7.24
CA GLU A 351 19.59 -17.41 -7.77
C GLU A 351 20.38 -16.19 -7.25
N ALA A 352 19.80 -15.01 -7.21
CA ALA A 352 20.45 -13.82 -6.65
C ALA A 352 20.80 -13.99 -5.16
N LEU A 353 19.94 -14.67 -4.39
CA LEU A 353 20.12 -14.96 -2.97
C LEU A 353 21.21 -15.99 -2.67
N GLU A 354 21.69 -16.74 -3.66
CA GLU A 354 22.87 -17.58 -3.50
C GLU A 354 24.15 -16.76 -3.28
N GLU A 355 24.21 -15.53 -3.86
CA GLU A 355 25.32 -14.61 -3.70
C GLU A 355 25.08 -13.59 -2.54
N TYR A 356 23.83 -13.19 -2.34
CA TYR A 356 23.47 -12.27 -1.25
C TYR A 356 23.29 -13.04 0.05
N ARG A 357 24.28 -12.95 0.94
CA ARG A 357 24.27 -13.60 2.26
C ARG A 357 24.26 -12.58 3.39
N PRO A 358 23.54 -12.84 4.49
CA PRO A 358 23.43 -11.90 5.61
C PRO A 358 24.78 -11.44 6.15
N GLU A 359 25.78 -12.34 6.17
CA GLU A 359 27.10 -12.09 6.74
C GLU A 359 27.92 -11.08 5.91
N ARG A 360 27.65 -11.00 4.60
CA ARG A 360 28.43 -10.19 3.65
C ARG A 360 27.65 -8.99 3.11
N THR A 361 26.38 -9.18 2.81
CA THR A 361 25.53 -8.20 2.10
C THR A 361 24.14 -8.13 2.73
N LEU A 362 24.08 -7.91 4.07
CA LEU A 362 22.87 -8.02 4.88
C LEU A 362 21.69 -7.25 4.29
N VAL A 363 21.89 -6.06 3.77
CA VAL A 363 20.80 -5.22 3.31
C VAL A 363 20.35 -5.60 1.89
N ARG A 364 21.30 -5.92 1.00
CA ARG A 364 20.96 -6.49 -0.34
C ARG A 364 20.23 -7.83 -0.21
N TRP A 365 20.67 -8.65 0.76
CA TRP A 365 19.98 -9.89 1.13
C TRP A 365 18.55 -9.61 1.61
N ALA A 366 18.37 -8.66 2.52
CA ALA A 366 17.06 -8.31 3.04
C ALA A 366 16.13 -7.76 1.95
N ASP A 367 16.62 -6.89 1.06
CA ASP A 367 15.85 -6.34 -0.05
C ASP A 367 15.42 -7.44 -1.04
N ALA A 368 16.33 -8.36 -1.40
CA ALA A 368 16.02 -9.51 -2.25
C ALA A 368 15.01 -10.46 -1.60
N GLN A 369 15.12 -10.70 -0.28
CA GLN A 369 14.15 -11.50 0.48
C GLN A 369 12.77 -10.86 0.53
N ILE A 370 12.70 -9.54 0.71
CA ILE A 370 11.42 -8.78 0.67
C ILE A 370 10.76 -8.92 -0.69
N MET A 371 11.54 -8.86 -1.77
CA MET A 371 11.03 -9.04 -3.13
C MET A 371 10.58 -10.48 -3.37
N LEU A 372 11.34 -11.47 -2.90
CA LEU A 372 10.92 -12.88 -2.97
C LEU A 372 9.60 -13.11 -2.21
N ALA A 373 9.47 -12.57 -0.99
CA ALA A 373 8.21 -12.64 -0.24
C ALA A 373 7.04 -12.00 -0.99
N HIS A 374 7.28 -10.89 -1.71
CA HIS A 374 6.27 -10.27 -2.56
C HIS A 374 5.83 -11.19 -3.71
N ILE A 375 6.78 -11.82 -4.42
CA ILE A 375 6.49 -12.78 -5.51
C ILE A 375 5.71 -13.99 -4.98
N LEU A 376 6.15 -14.56 -3.85
CA LEU A 376 5.47 -15.67 -3.19
C LEU A 376 4.04 -15.30 -2.77
N ARG A 377 3.82 -14.10 -2.31
CA ARG A 377 2.48 -13.58 -2.00
C ARG A 377 1.60 -13.49 -3.25
N LEU A 378 2.13 -12.97 -4.36
CA LEU A 378 1.38 -12.91 -5.63
C LEU A 378 1.01 -14.32 -6.11
N ARG A 379 1.97 -15.25 -6.07
CA ARG A 379 1.74 -16.66 -6.43
C ARG A 379 0.73 -17.34 -5.50
N GLY A 380 0.85 -17.09 -4.19
CA GLY A 380 0.02 -17.70 -3.15
C GLY A 380 -1.44 -17.23 -3.16
N ARG A 381 -1.74 -16.06 -3.73
CA ARG A 381 -3.15 -15.62 -3.89
C ARG A 381 -3.97 -16.51 -4.79
N ASN A 382 -3.35 -17.05 -5.84
CA ASN A 382 -4.00 -17.88 -6.86
C ASN A 382 -3.67 -19.38 -6.73
N ALA A 383 -2.77 -19.76 -5.81
CA ALA A 383 -2.35 -21.16 -5.63
C ALA A 383 -3.45 -22.00 -4.93
N PRO A 384 -3.54 -23.30 -5.17
CA PRO A 384 -4.53 -24.17 -4.50
C PRO A 384 -4.29 -24.32 -2.99
N ASN A 385 -3.07 -24.10 -2.50
CA ASN A 385 -2.71 -24.22 -1.09
C ASN A 385 -2.05 -22.94 -0.55
N ALA A 386 -1.91 -22.83 0.77
CA ALA A 386 -1.35 -21.65 1.44
C ALA A 386 0.18 -21.66 1.57
N ALA A 387 0.89 -22.66 1.08
CA ALA A 387 2.33 -22.87 1.33
C ALA A 387 3.18 -21.65 0.92
N ALA A 388 2.92 -21.07 -0.26
CA ALA A 388 3.65 -19.88 -0.71
C ALA A 388 3.44 -18.66 0.20
N LEU A 389 2.23 -18.48 0.75
CA LEU A 389 1.95 -17.41 1.69
C LEU A 389 2.64 -17.66 3.05
N GLU A 390 2.66 -18.89 3.51
CA GLU A 390 3.35 -19.28 4.74
C GLU A 390 4.87 -19.10 4.60
N GLU A 391 5.45 -19.43 3.44
CA GLU A 391 6.85 -19.17 3.14
C GLU A 391 7.14 -17.64 3.10
N ALA A 392 6.28 -16.84 2.47
CA ALA A 392 6.42 -15.39 2.45
C ALA A 392 6.42 -14.79 3.86
N ILE A 393 5.57 -15.28 4.76
CA ILE A 393 5.53 -14.88 6.18
C ILE A 393 6.82 -15.29 6.89
N ALA A 394 7.29 -16.53 6.70
CA ALA A 394 8.53 -17.01 7.31
C ALA A 394 9.75 -16.16 6.88
N ILE A 395 9.83 -15.82 5.59
CA ILE A 395 10.85 -14.92 5.05
C ILE A 395 10.74 -13.54 5.72
N GLY A 396 9.54 -12.95 5.75
CA GLY A 396 9.33 -11.63 6.36
C GLY A 396 9.75 -11.59 7.84
N ARG A 397 9.36 -12.60 8.62
CA ARG A 397 9.75 -12.73 10.04
C ARG A 397 11.26 -12.88 10.20
N ARG A 398 11.92 -13.66 9.34
CA ARG A 398 13.37 -13.82 9.35
C ARG A 398 14.08 -12.50 9.05
N VAL A 399 13.67 -11.79 8.00
CA VAL A 399 14.28 -10.49 7.65
C VAL A 399 14.12 -9.49 8.79
N VAL A 400 12.95 -9.41 9.43
CA VAL A 400 12.70 -8.52 10.57
C VAL A 400 13.60 -8.87 11.78
N ALA A 401 13.88 -10.17 12.02
CA ALA A 401 14.71 -10.64 13.10
C ALA A 401 16.21 -10.39 12.85
N ASP A 402 16.68 -10.68 11.63
CA ASP A 402 18.09 -10.66 11.27
C ASP A 402 18.62 -9.25 10.93
N LEU A 403 17.73 -8.33 10.49
CA LEU A 403 18.09 -6.97 10.10
C LEU A 403 17.98 -6.01 11.29
N PRO A 404 19.08 -5.48 11.86
CA PRO A 404 18.99 -4.50 12.93
C PRO A 404 18.34 -3.19 12.46
N GLN A 405 17.28 -2.77 13.12
CA GLN A 405 16.52 -1.55 12.81
C GLN A 405 17.43 -0.30 12.62
N LYS A 406 18.44 -0.14 13.48
CA LYS A 406 19.36 1.02 13.40
C LYS A 406 20.29 1.00 12.20
N ARG A 407 20.52 -0.18 11.60
CA ARG A 407 21.43 -0.34 10.46
C ARG A 407 20.77 0.09 9.15
N ALA A 408 19.53 -0.36 8.92
CA ALA A 408 18.76 -0.04 7.72
C ALA A 408 17.28 0.18 8.07
N PRO A 409 16.93 1.32 8.72
CA PRO A 409 15.59 1.56 9.27
C PRO A 409 14.50 1.50 8.18
N PHE A 410 14.80 1.93 6.97
CA PHE A 410 13.81 1.94 5.88
C PHE A 410 13.56 0.54 5.31
N ILE A 411 14.60 -0.27 5.13
CA ILE A 411 14.45 -1.67 4.68
C ILE A 411 13.77 -2.49 5.78
N TRP A 412 14.09 -2.22 7.04
CA TRP A 412 13.41 -2.83 8.17
C TRP A 412 11.90 -2.51 8.19
N ALA A 413 11.53 -1.25 7.94
CA ALA A 413 10.11 -0.85 7.83
C ALA A 413 9.43 -1.45 6.58
N GLN A 414 10.16 -1.58 5.47
CA GLN A 414 9.67 -2.25 4.25
C GLN A 414 9.44 -3.74 4.49
N ALA A 415 10.33 -4.41 5.24
CA ALA A 415 10.16 -5.81 5.64
C ALA A 415 8.88 -6.00 6.47
N HIS A 416 8.63 -5.11 7.45
CA HIS A 416 7.38 -5.13 8.22
C HIS A 416 6.15 -4.91 7.34
N THR A 417 6.22 -4.00 6.36
CA THR A 417 5.11 -3.76 5.43
C THR A 417 4.86 -4.99 4.55
N SER A 418 5.91 -5.63 4.03
CA SER A 418 5.80 -6.85 3.22
C SER A 418 5.23 -8.02 4.04
N LEU A 419 5.69 -8.19 5.28
CA LEU A 419 5.15 -9.20 6.20
C LEU A 419 3.65 -8.94 6.47
N GLY A 420 3.26 -7.68 6.69
CA GLY A 420 1.85 -7.30 6.85
C GLY A 420 0.99 -7.74 5.67
N HIS A 421 1.42 -7.47 4.44
CA HIS A 421 0.70 -7.88 3.22
C HIS A 421 0.58 -9.42 3.10
N ALA A 422 1.61 -10.18 3.48
CA ALA A 422 1.55 -11.63 3.45
C ALA A 422 0.58 -12.20 4.50
N LEU A 423 0.56 -11.61 5.70
CA LEU A 423 -0.37 -11.95 6.77
C LEU A 423 -1.83 -11.65 6.39
N GLU A 424 -2.10 -10.49 5.75
CA GLU A 424 -3.42 -10.17 5.21
C GLU A 424 -3.89 -11.23 4.21
N ALA A 425 -3.04 -11.54 3.21
CA ALA A 425 -3.37 -12.52 2.19
C ALA A 425 -3.64 -13.92 2.77
N LEU A 426 -2.87 -14.33 3.77
CA LEU A 426 -3.11 -15.61 4.46
C LEU A 426 -4.39 -15.58 5.31
N SER A 427 -4.68 -14.43 5.95
CA SER A 427 -5.91 -14.26 6.72
C SER A 427 -7.16 -14.28 5.83
N GLU A 428 -7.10 -13.68 4.65
CA GLU A 428 -8.18 -13.76 3.66
C GLU A 428 -8.48 -15.21 3.32
N ARG A 429 -7.44 -16.01 3.12
CA ARG A 429 -7.55 -17.41 2.72
C ARG A 429 -8.01 -18.34 3.85
N LYS A 430 -7.46 -18.17 5.08
CA LYS A 430 -7.76 -19.05 6.22
C LYS A 430 -8.96 -18.59 7.05
N GLY A 431 -9.47 -17.38 6.82
CA GLY A 431 -10.50 -16.78 7.66
C GLY A 431 -10.03 -16.43 9.08
N ASP A 432 -8.72 -16.49 9.38
CA ASP A 432 -8.17 -16.34 10.74
C ASP A 432 -7.94 -14.86 11.10
N PRO A 433 -8.73 -14.29 12.02
CA PRO A 433 -8.56 -12.89 12.44
C PRO A 433 -7.27 -12.64 13.26
N SER A 434 -6.62 -13.68 13.81
CA SER A 434 -5.37 -13.52 14.55
C SER A 434 -4.23 -13.02 13.67
N LEU A 435 -4.22 -13.43 12.39
CA LEU A 435 -3.27 -12.97 11.38
C LEU A 435 -3.46 -11.48 11.07
N LEU A 436 -4.71 -10.98 11.07
CA LEU A 436 -4.98 -9.54 10.91
C LEU A 436 -4.48 -8.74 12.11
N LEU A 437 -4.60 -9.26 13.33
CA LEU A 437 -4.03 -8.61 14.51
C LEU A 437 -2.51 -8.52 14.43
N GLU A 438 -1.84 -9.57 13.94
CA GLU A 438 -0.40 -9.55 13.70
C GLU A 438 -0.05 -8.54 12.58
N ALA A 439 -0.79 -8.53 11.47
CA ALA A 439 -0.60 -7.56 10.38
C ALA A 439 -0.72 -6.11 10.87
N GLY A 440 -1.72 -5.80 11.69
CA GLY A 440 -1.85 -4.48 12.30
C GLY A 440 -0.65 -4.07 13.16
N ARG A 441 -0.10 -5.02 13.94
CA ARG A 441 1.10 -4.77 14.75
C ARG A 441 2.34 -4.47 13.90
N VAL A 442 2.57 -5.23 12.83
CA VAL A 442 3.74 -5.02 11.98
C VAL A 442 3.64 -3.73 11.16
N TYR A 443 2.45 -3.34 10.70
CA TYR A 443 2.26 -2.02 10.08
C TYR A 443 2.48 -0.87 11.07
N ALA A 444 2.03 -1.01 12.32
CA ALA A 444 2.29 -0.03 13.36
C ALA A 444 3.78 0.10 13.68
N GLN A 445 4.56 -0.98 13.61
CA GLN A 445 6.02 -0.92 13.72
C GLN A 445 6.65 -0.19 12.52
N ALA A 446 6.24 -0.51 11.30
CA ALA A 446 6.72 0.19 10.10
C ALA A 446 6.48 1.70 10.16
N LEU A 447 5.32 2.13 10.66
CA LEU A 447 4.97 3.56 10.80
C LEU A 447 5.90 4.35 11.73
N LYS A 448 6.60 3.70 12.66
CA LYS A 448 7.59 4.36 13.52
C LYS A 448 8.81 4.84 12.74
N GLU A 449 9.19 4.09 11.68
CA GLU A 449 10.35 4.37 10.84
C GLU A 449 10.01 5.17 9.57
N TRP A 450 8.72 5.27 9.22
CA TRP A 450 8.24 6.14 8.14
C TRP A 450 7.89 7.54 8.69
N PRO A 451 8.85 8.47 8.90
CA PRO A 451 8.50 9.78 9.43
C PRO A 451 7.66 10.55 8.40
N ARG A 452 6.47 10.97 8.81
CA ARG A 452 5.55 11.76 7.98
C ARG A 452 6.20 12.99 7.34
N SER A 453 7.21 13.56 8.00
CA SER A 453 7.93 14.74 7.51
C SER A 453 8.90 14.44 6.36
N ARG A 454 9.33 13.19 6.16
CA ARG A 454 10.37 12.82 5.20
C ARG A 454 9.91 11.84 4.13
N LEU A 455 9.04 10.89 4.50
CA LEU A 455 8.57 9.80 3.65
C LEU A 455 7.04 9.77 3.63
N ARG A 456 6.43 10.88 3.22
CA ARG A 456 4.99 11.12 3.30
C ARG A 456 4.17 10.05 2.60
N LEU A 457 4.59 9.65 1.40
CA LEU A 457 3.84 8.67 0.61
C LEU A 457 3.91 7.27 1.22
N ARG A 458 5.09 6.82 1.66
CA ARG A 458 5.23 5.52 2.33
C ARG A 458 4.46 5.49 3.66
N TRP A 459 4.56 6.57 4.44
CA TRP A 459 3.76 6.74 5.65
C TRP A 459 2.26 6.70 5.35
N GLY A 460 1.82 7.39 4.28
CA GLY A 460 0.42 7.38 3.85
C GLY A 460 -0.05 6.00 3.38
N ALA A 461 0.73 5.31 2.56
CA ALA A 461 0.43 3.96 2.10
C ALA A 461 0.32 2.96 3.26
N THR A 462 1.27 3.00 4.22
CA THR A 462 1.23 2.12 5.39
C THR A 462 0.04 2.43 6.31
N ASN A 463 -0.37 3.71 6.45
CA ASN A 463 -1.62 4.05 7.14
C ASN A 463 -2.85 3.50 6.42
N ALA A 464 -2.89 3.55 5.08
CA ALA A 464 -4.00 2.97 4.31
C ALA A 464 -4.06 1.45 4.52
N ASN A 465 -2.93 0.75 4.50
CA ASN A 465 -2.85 -0.69 4.77
C ASN A 465 -3.31 -1.03 6.20
N LEU A 466 -2.85 -0.28 7.22
CA LEU A 466 -3.34 -0.43 8.58
C LEU A 466 -4.85 -0.20 8.66
N GLY A 467 -5.37 0.80 7.95
CA GLY A 467 -6.81 1.04 7.83
C GLY A 467 -7.56 -0.14 7.23
N ASN A 468 -7.02 -0.80 6.18
CA ASN A 468 -7.60 -2.00 5.57
C ASN A 468 -7.71 -3.14 6.58
N VAL A 469 -6.61 -3.41 7.31
CA VAL A 469 -6.60 -4.44 8.37
C VAL A 469 -7.65 -4.16 9.44
N LEU A 470 -7.72 -2.91 9.93
CA LEU A 470 -8.68 -2.52 10.96
C LEU A 470 -10.13 -2.62 10.46
N ALA A 471 -10.40 -2.21 9.22
CA ALA A 471 -11.73 -2.31 8.63
C ALA A 471 -12.17 -3.77 8.46
N THR A 472 -11.28 -4.64 7.96
CA THR A 472 -11.55 -6.08 7.81
C THR A 472 -11.72 -6.76 9.17
N LEU A 473 -10.92 -6.39 10.17
CA LEU A 473 -11.05 -6.91 11.53
C LEU A 473 -12.38 -6.49 12.15
N ALA A 474 -12.81 -5.25 11.96
CA ALA A 474 -14.09 -4.75 12.43
C ALA A 474 -15.27 -5.46 11.77
N ASP A 475 -15.20 -5.69 10.46
CA ASP A 475 -16.22 -6.42 9.69
C ASP A 475 -16.39 -7.86 10.24
N ARG A 476 -15.27 -8.54 10.57
CA ARG A 476 -15.29 -9.90 11.13
C ARG A 476 -15.71 -9.96 12.61
N THR A 477 -15.41 -8.92 13.39
CA THR A 477 -15.62 -8.92 14.86
C THR A 477 -16.84 -8.11 15.32
N GLY A 478 -17.44 -7.30 14.43
CA GLY A 478 -18.58 -6.45 14.75
C GLY A 478 -18.25 -5.31 15.73
N LYS A 479 -17.01 -4.76 15.73
CA LYS A 479 -16.58 -3.70 16.65
C LYS A 479 -16.54 -2.32 15.97
N PRO A 480 -17.50 -1.42 16.26
CA PRO A 480 -17.57 -0.09 15.62
C PRO A 480 -16.35 0.80 15.89
N ASP A 481 -15.78 0.77 17.10
CA ASP A 481 -14.62 1.58 17.46
C ASP A 481 -13.42 1.31 16.54
N THR A 482 -13.24 0.07 16.12
CA THR A 482 -12.18 -0.33 15.17
C THR A 482 -12.41 0.29 13.78
N LEU A 483 -13.68 0.54 13.37
CA LEU A 483 -13.99 1.24 12.12
C LEU A 483 -13.64 2.72 12.19
N GLU A 484 -13.81 3.36 13.34
CA GLU A 484 -13.40 4.77 13.52
C GLU A 484 -11.88 4.90 13.43
N ASP A 485 -11.13 3.97 14.00
CA ASP A 485 -9.67 3.90 13.86
C ASP A 485 -9.25 3.68 12.41
N ALA A 486 -9.91 2.78 11.67
CA ALA A 486 -9.67 2.58 10.24
C ALA A 486 -9.91 3.88 9.43
N ILE A 487 -11.02 4.56 9.67
CA ILE A 487 -11.36 5.84 9.04
C ILE A 487 -10.30 6.92 9.38
N ALA A 488 -9.80 6.95 10.61
CA ALA A 488 -8.73 7.85 11.01
C ALA A 488 -7.43 7.58 10.24
N CYS A 489 -7.05 6.32 10.05
CA CYS A 489 -5.90 5.89 9.25
C CYS A 489 -6.04 6.31 7.78
N TYR A 490 -7.19 6.09 7.14
CA TYR A 490 -7.43 6.52 5.76
C TYR A 490 -7.39 8.04 5.60
N ARG A 491 -8.00 8.78 6.53
CA ARG A 491 -7.91 10.25 6.53
C ARG A 491 -6.49 10.75 6.71
N ALA A 492 -5.68 10.05 7.51
CA ALA A 492 -4.27 10.35 7.68
C ALA A 492 -3.50 10.14 6.35
N ALA A 493 -3.75 9.04 5.65
CA ALA A 493 -3.17 8.75 4.34
C ALA A 493 -3.55 9.83 3.30
N LEU A 494 -4.83 10.19 3.20
CA LEU A 494 -5.35 11.20 2.27
C LEU A 494 -4.77 12.61 2.50
N LYS A 495 -4.31 12.93 3.72
CA LYS A 495 -3.64 14.23 4.01
C LYS A 495 -2.29 14.38 3.31
N VAL A 496 -1.65 13.28 2.95
CA VAL A 496 -0.33 13.28 2.30
C VAL A 496 -0.37 12.86 0.84
N GLN A 497 -1.41 12.14 0.43
CA GLN A 497 -1.66 11.77 -0.96
C GLN A 497 -2.31 12.95 -1.70
N ASN A 498 -1.57 13.55 -2.60
CA ASN A 498 -2.11 14.63 -3.45
C ASN A 498 -2.88 14.02 -4.62
N ARG A 499 -4.16 14.38 -4.78
CA ARG A 499 -5.03 13.86 -5.82
C ARG A 499 -4.42 13.98 -7.23
N ARG A 500 -3.81 15.14 -7.57
CA ARG A 500 -3.23 15.38 -8.90
C ARG A 500 -1.94 14.60 -9.15
N LYS A 501 -1.08 14.47 -8.10
CA LYS A 501 0.23 13.81 -8.23
C LYS A 501 0.19 12.31 -7.98
N HIS A 502 -0.75 11.84 -7.16
CA HIS A 502 -0.85 10.45 -6.69
C HIS A 502 -2.27 9.93 -6.89
N ALA A 503 -2.86 10.22 -8.05
CA ALA A 503 -4.26 9.97 -8.37
C ALA A 503 -4.70 8.52 -8.05
N LYS A 504 -3.92 7.52 -8.47
CA LYS A 504 -4.23 6.11 -8.24
C LYS A 504 -4.24 5.75 -6.74
N ALA A 505 -3.21 6.12 -5.99
CA ALA A 505 -3.12 5.83 -4.55
C ALA A 505 -4.19 6.57 -3.76
N TRP A 506 -4.48 7.83 -4.13
CA TRP A 506 -5.54 8.61 -3.53
C TRP A 506 -6.91 7.97 -3.76
N ALA A 507 -7.21 7.53 -4.98
CA ALA A 507 -8.46 6.87 -5.34
C ALA A 507 -8.64 5.54 -4.60
N SER A 508 -7.58 4.73 -4.50
CA SER A 508 -7.59 3.49 -3.74
C SER A 508 -7.92 3.74 -2.27
N THR A 509 -7.28 4.75 -1.65
CA THR A 509 -7.56 5.12 -0.25
C THR A 509 -8.99 5.68 -0.07
N GLN A 510 -9.52 6.43 -1.04
CA GLN A 510 -10.92 6.89 -1.02
C GLN A 510 -11.90 5.73 -1.10
N ASN A 511 -11.63 4.74 -1.94
CA ASN A 511 -12.46 3.55 -2.06
C ASN A 511 -12.45 2.71 -0.77
N SER A 512 -11.27 2.53 -0.14
CA SER A 512 -11.16 1.86 1.17
C SER A 512 -11.87 2.65 2.30
N LEU A 513 -11.75 3.99 2.30
CA LEU A 513 -12.49 4.85 3.22
C LEU A 513 -14.01 4.69 3.04
N ALA A 514 -14.48 4.59 1.80
CA ALA A 514 -15.90 4.38 1.51
C ALA A 514 -16.42 3.04 2.07
N TYR A 515 -15.61 1.98 1.97
CA TYR A 515 -15.92 0.68 2.57
C TYR A 515 -16.11 0.79 4.10
N ALA A 516 -15.15 1.39 4.82
CA ALA A 516 -15.24 1.56 6.26
C ALA A 516 -16.42 2.47 6.68
N LEU A 517 -16.67 3.55 5.92
CA LEU A 517 -17.82 4.43 6.17
C LEU A 517 -19.15 3.71 5.95
N ARG A 518 -19.26 2.80 4.97
CA ARG A 518 -20.44 1.98 4.75
C ARG A 518 -20.68 1.07 5.95
N LEU A 519 -19.67 0.30 6.37
CA LEU A 519 -19.79 -0.58 7.53
C LEU A 519 -20.22 0.20 8.78
N LEU A 520 -19.58 1.34 9.06
CA LEU A 520 -19.96 2.18 10.21
C LEU A 520 -21.40 2.73 10.09
N GLY A 521 -21.81 3.07 8.87
CA GLY A 521 -23.19 3.51 8.59
C GLY A 521 -24.24 2.41 8.73
N GLU A 522 -23.87 1.16 8.40
CA GLU A 522 -24.72 -0.02 8.61
C GLU A 522 -24.89 -0.34 10.08
N GLU A 523 -23.80 -0.37 10.85
CA GLU A 523 -23.78 -0.63 12.29
C GLU A 523 -24.52 0.43 13.10
N THR A 524 -24.16 1.70 12.88
CA THR A 524 -24.74 2.83 13.65
C THR A 524 -26.11 3.27 13.18
N GLY A 525 -26.56 2.82 12.00
CA GLY A 525 -27.76 3.33 11.32
C GLY A 525 -27.63 4.76 10.81
N ASN A 526 -26.42 5.36 10.86
CA ASN A 526 -26.19 6.75 10.49
C ASN A 526 -26.09 6.93 8.96
N ARG A 527 -27.13 7.53 8.38
CA ARG A 527 -27.23 7.78 6.93
C ARG A 527 -26.13 8.69 6.39
N ALA A 528 -25.64 9.63 7.19
CA ALA A 528 -24.59 10.53 6.74
C ALA A 528 -23.28 9.81 6.44
N HIS A 529 -22.97 8.70 7.11
CA HIS A 529 -21.82 7.86 6.77
C HIS A 529 -22.00 7.17 5.43
N LEU A 530 -23.20 6.66 5.13
CA LEU A 530 -23.52 6.03 3.85
C LEU A 530 -23.46 7.03 2.69
N GLU A 531 -23.90 8.27 2.88
CA GLU A 531 -23.79 9.34 1.88
C GLU A 531 -22.33 9.69 1.61
N LYS A 532 -21.50 9.80 2.66
CA LYS A 532 -20.04 10.00 2.52
C LYS A 532 -19.37 8.83 1.82
N ALA A 533 -19.82 7.59 2.05
CA ALA A 533 -19.32 6.41 1.35
C ALA A 533 -19.59 6.50 -0.16
N VAL A 534 -20.83 6.84 -0.56
CA VAL A 534 -21.17 7.05 -1.97
C VAL A 534 -20.32 8.15 -2.60
N ALA A 535 -20.15 9.29 -1.91
CA ALA A 535 -19.35 10.41 -2.39
C ALA A 535 -17.87 10.03 -2.56
N ALA A 536 -17.29 9.30 -1.59
CA ALA A 536 -15.91 8.85 -1.64
C ALA A 536 -15.66 7.86 -2.80
N THR A 537 -16.57 6.91 -3.02
CA THR A 537 -16.44 5.97 -4.15
C THR A 537 -16.58 6.67 -5.51
N ARG A 538 -17.50 7.64 -5.64
CA ARG A 538 -17.62 8.43 -6.87
C ARG A 538 -16.33 9.22 -7.15
N ALA A 539 -15.76 9.84 -6.11
CA ALA A 539 -14.50 10.56 -6.24
C ALA A 539 -13.32 9.65 -6.63
N ALA A 540 -13.29 8.40 -6.15
CA ALA A 540 -12.29 7.41 -6.57
C ALA A 540 -12.46 7.05 -8.06
N LEU A 541 -13.70 6.84 -8.53
CA LEU A 541 -14.00 6.51 -9.92
C LEU A 541 -13.64 7.63 -10.92
N GLU A 542 -13.60 8.90 -10.49
CA GLU A 542 -13.11 10.00 -11.32
C GLU A 542 -11.62 9.87 -11.65
N GLU A 543 -10.83 9.22 -10.79
CA GLU A 543 -9.38 8.99 -10.97
C GLU A 543 -9.06 7.61 -11.57
N TRP A 544 -10.05 6.77 -11.77
CA TRP A 544 -9.94 5.45 -12.39
C TRP A 544 -10.69 5.38 -13.73
N PRO A 545 -10.22 6.05 -14.80
CA PRO A 545 -10.81 5.89 -16.12
C PRO A 545 -10.73 4.42 -16.56
N ARG A 546 -11.83 3.91 -17.13
CA ARG A 546 -12.01 2.50 -17.50
C ARG A 546 -10.90 1.99 -18.42
N GLU A 547 -10.50 2.81 -19.38
CA GLU A 547 -9.51 2.47 -20.40
C GLU A 547 -8.10 2.24 -19.81
N ARG A 548 -7.80 2.95 -18.72
CA ARG A 548 -6.48 2.89 -18.07
C ARG A 548 -6.43 1.95 -16.89
N PHE A 549 -7.53 1.83 -16.14
CA PHE A 549 -7.62 1.08 -14.89
C PHE A 549 -8.88 0.20 -14.85
N PRO A 550 -9.09 -0.73 -15.81
CA PRO A 550 -10.35 -1.48 -15.95
C PRO A 550 -10.72 -2.23 -14.67
N GLN A 551 -9.75 -2.87 -14.00
CA GLN A 551 -10.01 -3.65 -12.79
C GLN A 551 -10.31 -2.77 -11.56
N ASP A 552 -9.55 -1.67 -11.36
CA ASP A 552 -9.81 -0.70 -10.29
C ASP A 552 -11.18 -0.04 -10.50
N TRP A 553 -11.52 0.30 -11.76
CA TRP A 553 -12.82 0.86 -12.13
C TRP A 553 -13.95 -0.12 -11.85
N ALA A 554 -13.81 -1.40 -12.22
CA ALA A 554 -14.81 -2.43 -11.97
C ALA A 554 -15.05 -2.65 -10.48
N MET A 555 -13.98 -2.68 -9.67
CA MET A 555 -14.06 -2.72 -8.21
C MET A 555 -14.78 -1.48 -7.66
N GLY A 556 -14.45 -0.30 -8.16
CA GLY A 556 -15.10 0.96 -7.78
C GLY A 556 -16.60 0.95 -8.13
N GLN A 557 -16.99 0.42 -9.30
CA GLN A 557 -18.39 0.27 -9.70
C GLN A 557 -19.13 -0.70 -8.77
N MET A 558 -18.53 -1.84 -8.41
CA MET A 558 -19.11 -2.79 -7.45
C MET A 558 -19.33 -2.13 -6.07
N ASN A 559 -18.32 -1.41 -5.55
CA ASN A 559 -18.44 -0.72 -4.28
C ASN A 559 -19.47 0.43 -4.32
N LEU A 560 -19.54 1.17 -5.42
CA LEU A 560 -20.57 2.19 -5.63
C LEU A 560 -21.97 1.56 -5.60
N GLY A 561 -22.14 0.45 -6.31
CA GLY A 561 -23.38 -0.30 -6.35
C GLY A 561 -23.82 -0.74 -4.95
N THR A 562 -22.90 -1.29 -4.16
CA THR A 562 -23.15 -1.71 -2.77
C THR A 562 -23.57 -0.53 -1.89
N ASN A 563 -22.80 0.57 -1.93
CA ASN A 563 -23.08 1.78 -1.15
C ASN A 563 -24.45 2.39 -1.49
N LEU A 564 -24.80 2.44 -2.80
CA LEU A 564 -26.08 2.95 -3.27
C LEU A 564 -27.24 2.04 -2.85
N CYS A 565 -27.09 0.72 -2.94
CA CYS A 565 -28.12 -0.23 -2.52
C CYS A 565 -28.37 -0.15 -1.01
N VAL A 566 -27.34 -0.09 -0.19
CA VAL A 566 -27.48 0.05 1.28
C VAL A 566 -28.17 1.37 1.64
N LEU A 567 -27.71 2.48 1.06
CA LEU A 567 -28.34 3.80 1.26
C LEU A 567 -29.80 3.79 0.77
N GLY A 568 -30.07 3.18 -0.39
CA GLY A 568 -31.39 3.05 -0.99
C GLY A 568 -32.36 2.24 -0.11
N GLN A 569 -31.90 1.14 0.49
CA GLN A 569 -32.67 0.35 1.46
C GLN A 569 -33.01 1.18 2.70
N ARG A 570 -32.04 1.86 3.29
CA ARG A 570 -32.23 2.71 4.49
C ARG A 570 -33.16 3.90 4.24
N ARG A 571 -33.17 4.44 3.02
CA ARG A 571 -34.07 5.53 2.58
C ARG A 571 -35.37 5.03 1.94
N ARG A 572 -35.53 3.71 1.74
CA ARG A 572 -36.61 3.10 0.94
C ARG A 572 -36.72 3.74 -0.46
N ASN A 573 -35.57 4.07 -1.05
CA ASN A 573 -35.49 4.76 -2.33
C ASN A 573 -35.12 3.77 -3.45
N LYS A 574 -36.11 3.39 -4.25
CA LYS A 574 -35.97 2.46 -5.39
C LYS A 574 -35.01 2.98 -6.45
N ARG A 575 -34.92 4.31 -6.67
CA ARG A 575 -34.02 4.91 -7.67
C ARG A 575 -32.57 4.67 -7.31
N LEU A 576 -32.16 4.84 -6.04
CA LEU A 576 -30.80 4.56 -5.60
C LEU A 576 -30.43 3.08 -5.76
N ILE A 577 -31.36 2.16 -5.46
CA ILE A 577 -31.11 0.73 -5.62
C ILE A 577 -30.95 0.38 -7.12
N ARG A 578 -31.77 0.94 -7.99
CA ARG A 578 -31.64 0.73 -9.45
C ARG A 578 -30.32 1.29 -9.99
N GLU A 579 -29.89 2.45 -9.53
CA GLU A 579 -28.58 3.03 -9.85
C GLU A 579 -27.44 2.10 -9.38
N GLY A 580 -27.57 1.51 -8.19
CA GLY A 580 -26.62 0.53 -7.66
C GLY A 580 -26.57 -0.75 -8.50
N ILE A 581 -27.72 -1.28 -8.91
CA ILE A 581 -27.81 -2.45 -9.81
C ILE A 581 -27.13 -2.16 -11.15
N ALA A 582 -27.33 -0.96 -11.70
CA ALA A 582 -26.67 -0.56 -12.95
C ALA A 582 -25.13 -0.47 -12.78
N ALA A 583 -24.65 -0.08 -11.59
CA ALA A 583 -23.21 -0.09 -11.29
C ALA A 583 -22.64 -1.52 -11.22
N PHE A 584 -23.38 -2.48 -10.67
CA PHE A 584 -22.96 -3.89 -10.67
C PHE A 584 -22.88 -4.48 -12.10
N TYR A 585 -23.82 -4.18 -12.98
CA TYR A 585 -23.74 -4.61 -14.37
C TYR A 585 -22.49 -4.05 -15.05
N ARG A 586 -22.17 -2.77 -14.83
CA ARG A 586 -20.93 -2.17 -15.36
C ARG A 586 -19.67 -2.86 -14.82
N SER A 587 -19.64 -3.24 -13.54
CA SER A 587 -18.54 -4.02 -12.96
C SER A 587 -18.37 -5.37 -13.66
N LEU A 588 -19.48 -6.07 -13.96
CA LEU A 588 -19.50 -7.38 -14.63
C LEU A 588 -19.09 -7.33 -16.10
N GLU A 589 -19.08 -6.15 -16.73
CA GLU A 589 -18.55 -5.99 -18.11
C GLU A 589 -17.02 -6.24 -18.15
N GLU A 590 -16.28 -5.90 -17.08
CA GLU A 590 -14.83 -6.11 -16.97
C GLU A 590 -14.46 -7.40 -16.25
N ARG A 591 -15.26 -7.81 -15.25
CA ARG A 591 -15.04 -9.00 -14.47
C ARG A 591 -15.77 -10.18 -15.09
N ARG A 592 -15.12 -10.87 -16.03
CA ARG A 592 -15.70 -12.01 -16.73
C ARG A 592 -15.48 -13.30 -15.94
N ARG A 593 -16.47 -14.19 -15.98
CA ARG A 593 -16.44 -15.43 -15.20
C ARG A 593 -15.26 -16.32 -15.54
N GLU A 594 -14.89 -16.39 -16.81
CA GLU A 594 -13.84 -17.25 -17.35
C GLU A 594 -12.44 -16.75 -16.99
N GLU A 595 -12.27 -15.40 -16.89
CA GLU A 595 -10.98 -14.76 -16.69
C GLU A 595 -10.74 -14.46 -15.19
N MET A 596 -11.79 -14.07 -14.47
CA MET A 596 -11.75 -13.59 -13.09
C MET A 596 -12.90 -14.15 -12.25
N PRO A 597 -12.94 -15.48 -12.02
CA PRO A 597 -14.09 -16.15 -11.40
C PRO A 597 -14.39 -15.64 -9.99
N VAL A 598 -13.39 -15.30 -9.20
CA VAL A 598 -13.56 -14.81 -7.81
C VAL A 598 -14.18 -13.41 -7.82
N GLU A 599 -13.61 -12.48 -8.57
CA GLU A 599 -14.08 -11.09 -8.67
C GLU A 599 -15.42 -11.00 -9.37
N TRP A 600 -15.67 -11.90 -10.32
CA TRP A 600 -16.99 -12.06 -10.93
C TRP A 600 -18.03 -12.48 -9.89
N ALA A 601 -17.71 -13.49 -9.04
CA ALA A 601 -18.61 -13.98 -8.00
C ALA A 601 -18.95 -12.89 -6.98
N GLU A 602 -17.98 -12.06 -6.57
CA GLU A 602 -18.22 -10.91 -5.70
C GLU A 602 -19.22 -9.91 -6.31
N SER A 603 -19.02 -9.55 -7.59
CA SER A 603 -19.88 -8.60 -8.29
C SER A 603 -21.26 -9.18 -8.55
N GLN A 604 -21.34 -10.46 -8.92
CA GLN A 604 -22.59 -11.18 -9.15
C GLN A 604 -23.39 -11.37 -7.86
N GLY A 605 -22.71 -11.70 -6.74
CA GLY A 605 -23.35 -11.79 -5.43
C GLY A 605 -23.88 -10.45 -4.93
N SER A 606 -23.14 -9.37 -5.22
CA SER A 606 -23.56 -7.99 -4.89
C SER A 606 -24.78 -7.56 -5.74
N LEU A 607 -24.80 -7.91 -7.04
CA LEU A 607 -25.95 -7.74 -7.91
C LEU A 607 -27.18 -8.48 -7.36
N ALA A 608 -27.01 -9.74 -6.97
CA ALA A 608 -28.08 -10.54 -6.40
C ALA A 608 -28.66 -9.92 -5.12
N ASN A 609 -27.81 -9.34 -4.24
CA ASN A 609 -28.25 -8.57 -3.06
C ASN A 609 -29.07 -7.33 -3.45
N GLY A 610 -28.62 -6.59 -4.46
CA GLY A 610 -29.33 -5.41 -4.98
C GLY A 610 -30.70 -5.77 -5.56
N LEU A 611 -30.77 -6.84 -6.37
CA LEU A 611 -32.01 -7.35 -6.95
C LEU A 611 -33.01 -7.82 -5.86
N ARG A 612 -32.51 -8.53 -4.82
CA ARG A 612 -33.31 -8.91 -3.67
C ARG A 612 -33.91 -7.69 -2.96
N ALA A 613 -33.06 -6.69 -2.67
CA ALA A 613 -33.50 -5.46 -2.01
C ALA A 613 -34.56 -4.70 -2.82
N LEU A 614 -34.40 -4.63 -4.13
CA LEU A 614 -35.36 -4.00 -5.03
C LEU A 614 -36.67 -4.82 -5.08
N GLY A 615 -36.55 -6.15 -5.19
CA GLY A 615 -37.69 -7.08 -5.20
C GLY A 615 -38.54 -7.00 -3.95
N GLU A 616 -37.93 -6.93 -2.77
CA GLU A 616 -38.62 -6.74 -1.50
C GLU A 616 -39.35 -5.37 -1.45
N LEU A 617 -38.71 -4.30 -1.93
CA LEU A 617 -39.27 -2.96 -1.87
C LEU A 617 -40.36 -2.72 -2.94
N GLU A 618 -40.25 -3.37 -4.11
CA GLU A 618 -41.23 -3.32 -5.18
C GLU A 618 -42.33 -4.36 -5.02
N LYS A 619 -42.15 -5.33 -4.13
CA LYS A 619 -42.98 -6.53 -4.03
C LYS A 619 -43.05 -7.28 -5.36
N SER A 620 -41.91 -7.45 -6.01
CA SER A 620 -41.78 -8.08 -7.32
C SER A 620 -41.22 -9.50 -7.22
N PRO A 621 -42.02 -10.55 -7.48
CA PRO A 621 -41.55 -11.93 -7.55
C PRO A 621 -40.46 -12.13 -8.59
N GLN A 622 -40.58 -11.44 -9.73
CA GLN A 622 -39.65 -11.51 -10.85
C GLN A 622 -38.25 -11.05 -10.44
N ARG A 623 -38.13 -9.92 -9.69
CA ARG A 623 -36.83 -9.43 -9.20
C ARG A 623 -36.20 -10.38 -8.20
N LEU A 624 -37.03 -11.05 -7.39
CA LEU A 624 -36.51 -12.06 -6.45
C LEU A 624 -36.03 -13.32 -7.20
N GLU A 625 -36.68 -13.72 -8.32
CA GLU A 625 -36.22 -14.84 -9.14
C GLU A 625 -34.89 -14.49 -9.85
N GLU A 626 -34.75 -13.26 -10.39
CA GLU A 626 -33.49 -12.77 -10.94
C GLU A 626 -32.35 -12.83 -9.87
N SER A 627 -32.65 -12.43 -8.62
CA SER A 627 -31.70 -12.55 -7.49
C SER A 627 -31.33 -14.01 -7.20
N LEU A 628 -32.31 -14.91 -7.17
CA LEU A 628 -32.06 -16.34 -6.94
C LEU A 628 -31.20 -16.97 -8.04
N SER A 629 -31.47 -16.61 -9.31
CA SER A 629 -30.67 -17.06 -10.43
C SER A 629 -29.19 -16.60 -10.30
N ALA A 630 -28.98 -15.33 -9.91
CA ALA A 630 -27.66 -14.78 -9.70
C ALA A 630 -26.92 -15.48 -8.55
N TYR A 631 -27.57 -15.79 -7.43
CA TYR A 631 -26.94 -16.54 -6.32
C TYR A 631 -26.62 -17.98 -6.69
N ARG A 632 -27.49 -18.68 -7.45
CA ARG A 632 -27.20 -20.02 -7.97
C ARG A 632 -25.96 -20.04 -8.86
N ALA A 633 -25.79 -19.01 -9.69
CA ALA A 633 -24.61 -18.88 -10.54
C ALA A 633 -23.31 -18.67 -9.73
N VAL A 634 -23.38 -17.93 -8.61
CA VAL A 634 -22.24 -17.81 -7.67
C VAL A 634 -21.97 -19.13 -6.96
N LEU A 635 -23.02 -19.79 -6.47
CA LEU A 635 -22.90 -21.07 -5.75
C LEU A 635 -22.25 -22.16 -6.61
N ALA A 636 -22.50 -22.14 -7.93
CA ALA A 636 -21.93 -23.10 -8.87
C ALA A 636 -20.42 -22.93 -9.11
N LEU A 637 -19.77 -21.89 -8.54
CA LEU A 637 -18.32 -21.70 -8.57
C LEU A 637 -17.60 -22.26 -7.34
N HIS A 638 -18.33 -22.43 -6.26
CA HIS A 638 -17.76 -22.86 -4.99
C HIS A 638 -18.07 -24.33 -4.76
N ASP A 639 -17.05 -25.08 -4.42
CA ASP A 639 -17.16 -26.47 -4.01
C ASP A 639 -17.14 -26.55 -2.48
N LEU A 640 -18.05 -27.37 -1.91
CA LEU A 640 -18.19 -27.50 -0.48
C LEU A 640 -16.93 -28.08 0.20
N ASP A 641 -16.24 -28.98 -0.49
CA ASP A 641 -15.07 -29.66 0.08
C ASP A 641 -13.81 -28.77 0.03
N THR A 642 -13.68 -27.94 -0.99
CA THR A 642 -12.48 -27.09 -1.20
C THR A 642 -12.62 -25.68 -0.66
N ALA A 643 -13.85 -25.14 -0.63
CA ALA A 643 -14.14 -23.76 -0.17
C ALA A 643 -15.44 -23.70 0.69
N PRO A 644 -15.49 -24.43 1.83
CA PRO A 644 -16.72 -24.55 2.63
C PRO A 644 -17.26 -23.23 3.14
N PHE A 645 -16.40 -22.26 3.45
CA PHE A 645 -16.86 -20.94 3.91
C PHE A 645 -17.56 -20.15 2.80
N ASP A 646 -16.96 -20.07 1.60
CA ASP A 646 -17.51 -19.31 0.48
C ASP A 646 -18.81 -19.94 -0.03
N TRP A 647 -18.84 -21.29 -0.06
CA TRP A 647 -20.04 -22.04 -0.37
C TRP A 647 -21.17 -21.73 0.66
N ALA A 648 -20.84 -21.73 1.95
CA ALA A 648 -21.78 -21.44 3.03
C ALA A 648 -22.35 -20.02 2.94
N ASP A 649 -21.51 -19.02 2.65
CA ASP A 649 -21.93 -17.62 2.50
C ASP A 649 -22.87 -17.45 1.29
N ALA A 650 -22.52 -18.03 0.14
CA ALA A 650 -23.36 -18.02 -1.06
C ALA A 650 -24.72 -18.71 -0.79
N GLN A 651 -24.70 -19.85 -0.11
CA GLN A 651 -25.89 -20.61 0.26
C GLN A 651 -26.79 -19.84 1.28
N SER A 652 -26.17 -19.18 2.26
CA SER A 652 -26.89 -18.35 3.24
C SER A 652 -27.57 -17.14 2.58
N ARG A 653 -26.91 -16.52 1.60
CA ARG A 653 -27.48 -15.41 0.80
C ARG A 653 -28.63 -15.88 -0.09
N LEU A 654 -28.49 -17.06 -0.72
CA LEU A 654 -29.56 -17.71 -1.47
C LEU A 654 -30.78 -17.98 -0.57
N ALA A 655 -30.55 -18.52 0.64
CA ALA A 655 -31.60 -18.79 1.63
C ALA A 655 -32.35 -17.51 2.05
N LYS A 656 -31.64 -16.38 2.21
CA LYS A 656 -32.28 -15.07 2.50
C LYS A 656 -33.17 -14.61 1.34
N ALA A 657 -32.77 -14.84 0.08
CA ALA A 657 -33.59 -14.51 -1.08
C ALA A 657 -34.83 -15.42 -1.21
N LEU A 658 -34.69 -16.72 -0.95
CA LEU A 658 -35.81 -17.67 -0.84
C LEU A 658 -36.79 -17.25 0.25
N LEU A 659 -36.29 -16.88 1.42
CA LEU A 659 -37.12 -16.37 2.51
C LEU A 659 -37.87 -15.09 2.15
N ALA A 660 -37.23 -14.16 1.43
CA ALA A 660 -37.88 -12.94 0.95
C ALA A 660 -39.05 -13.28 0.00
N ARG A 661 -38.84 -14.23 -0.92
CA ARG A 661 -39.90 -14.72 -1.82
C ARG A 661 -40.99 -15.44 -1.07
N ALA A 662 -40.65 -16.35 -0.16
CA ALA A 662 -41.61 -17.09 0.69
C ALA A 662 -42.50 -16.13 1.51
N ARG A 663 -41.92 -15.07 2.07
CA ARG A 663 -42.69 -14.05 2.82
C ARG A 663 -43.70 -13.30 1.92
N MET A 664 -43.40 -13.13 0.66
CA MET A 664 -44.23 -12.42 -0.28
C MET A 664 -45.35 -13.33 -0.83
N THR A 665 -45.01 -14.54 -1.24
CA THR A 665 -45.97 -15.51 -1.80
C THR A 665 -46.83 -16.18 -0.75
N ARG A 666 -46.34 -16.25 0.54
CA ARG A 666 -46.90 -17.03 1.63
C ARG A 666 -46.99 -18.52 1.31
N ASP A 667 -46.13 -19.00 0.42
CA ASP A 667 -46.10 -20.40 -0.01
C ASP A 667 -45.25 -21.22 0.97
N VAL A 668 -45.84 -22.28 1.55
CA VAL A 668 -45.19 -23.20 2.47
C VAL A 668 -44.01 -23.94 1.81
N ALA A 669 -44.10 -24.28 0.53
CA ALA A 669 -43.04 -24.94 -0.19
C ALA A 669 -41.80 -24.04 -0.31
N GLU A 670 -41.98 -22.73 -0.51
CA GLU A 670 -40.88 -21.77 -0.54
C GLU A 670 -40.21 -21.61 0.83
N PHE A 671 -40.98 -21.65 1.93
CA PHE A 671 -40.41 -21.66 3.28
C PHE A 671 -39.58 -22.93 3.53
N ARG A 672 -39.97 -24.10 3.04
CA ARG A 672 -39.18 -25.34 3.14
C ARG A 672 -37.86 -25.22 2.37
N ARG A 673 -37.87 -24.70 1.14
CA ARG A 673 -36.65 -24.45 0.36
C ARG A 673 -35.70 -23.50 1.08
N ALA A 674 -36.22 -22.43 1.72
CA ALA A 674 -35.40 -21.51 2.50
C ALA A 674 -34.82 -22.20 3.75
N GLU A 675 -35.59 -23.07 4.42
CA GLU A 675 -35.15 -23.86 5.56
C GLU A 675 -34.01 -24.81 5.18
N GLU A 676 -34.15 -25.61 4.12
CA GLU A 676 -33.15 -26.51 3.60
C GLU A 676 -31.86 -25.76 3.23
N ALA A 677 -31.98 -24.59 2.61
CA ALA A 677 -30.83 -23.76 2.25
C ALA A 677 -30.11 -23.19 3.49
N PHE A 678 -30.83 -22.77 4.55
CA PHE A 678 -30.21 -22.34 5.80
C PHE A 678 -29.58 -23.49 6.57
N GLU A 679 -30.15 -24.69 6.56
CA GLU A 679 -29.57 -25.89 7.16
C GLU A 679 -28.24 -26.24 6.49
N ALA A 680 -28.23 -26.27 5.16
CA ALA A 680 -27.03 -26.52 4.36
C ALA A 680 -25.94 -25.48 4.63
N ALA A 681 -26.29 -24.19 4.69
CA ALA A 681 -25.36 -23.13 5.02
C ALA A 681 -24.80 -23.25 6.45
N ALA A 682 -25.64 -23.57 7.46
CA ALA A 682 -25.18 -23.76 8.83
C ALA A 682 -24.22 -24.95 8.96
N HIS A 683 -24.51 -26.05 8.26
CA HIS A 683 -23.62 -27.21 8.20
C HIS A 683 -22.25 -26.84 7.60
N ALA A 684 -22.24 -26.15 6.48
CA ALA A 684 -20.99 -25.74 5.80
C ALA A 684 -20.18 -24.72 6.62
N TYR A 685 -20.82 -23.76 7.32
CA TYR A 685 -20.11 -22.87 8.24
C TYR A 685 -19.46 -23.63 9.41
N ARG A 686 -20.08 -24.71 9.89
CA ARG A 686 -19.50 -25.58 10.92
C ARG A 686 -18.27 -26.30 10.39
N LEU A 687 -18.33 -26.84 9.18
CA LEU A 687 -17.19 -27.48 8.52
C LEU A 687 -16.02 -26.49 8.34
N ALA A 688 -16.34 -25.22 8.05
CA ALA A 688 -15.36 -24.15 7.91
C ALA A 688 -14.84 -23.61 9.28
N GLY A 689 -15.33 -24.11 10.42
CA GLY A 689 -14.99 -23.56 11.75
C GLY A 689 -15.52 -22.15 12.02
N ALA A 690 -16.47 -21.65 11.22
CA ALA A 690 -17.02 -20.31 11.28
C ALA A 690 -18.22 -20.21 12.23
N TYR A 691 -18.03 -20.55 13.49
CA TYR A 691 -19.08 -20.66 14.51
C TYR A 691 -19.96 -19.40 14.70
N PRO A 692 -19.45 -18.16 14.62
CA PRO A 692 -20.32 -16.97 14.71
C PRO A 692 -21.31 -16.89 13.55
N HIS A 693 -20.90 -17.25 12.32
CA HIS A 693 -21.78 -17.29 11.14
C HIS A 693 -22.80 -18.43 11.21
N GLU A 694 -22.35 -19.60 11.70
CA GLU A 694 -23.25 -20.72 12.00
C GLU A 694 -24.36 -20.28 12.95
N ALA A 695 -24.00 -19.68 14.12
CA ALA A 695 -24.96 -19.24 15.12
C ALA A 695 -25.97 -18.19 14.57
N GLY A 696 -25.49 -17.29 13.72
CA GLY A 696 -26.35 -16.33 13.02
C GLY A 696 -27.34 -17.01 12.06
N THR A 697 -26.85 -17.98 11.30
CA THR A 697 -27.63 -18.75 10.33
C THR A 697 -28.66 -19.64 11.03
N VAL A 698 -28.32 -20.29 12.15
CA VAL A 698 -29.24 -21.10 12.97
C VAL A 698 -30.39 -20.25 13.51
N ARG A 699 -30.13 -19.04 14.00
CA ARG A 699 -31.20 -18.11 14.43
C ARG A 699 -32.17 -17.77 13.29
N MET A 700 -31.66 -17.58 12.08
CA MET A 700 -32.51 -17.35 10.89
C MET A 700 -33.33 -18.58 10.54
N LEU A 701 -32.75 -19.78 10.66
CA LEU A 701 -33.42 -21.07 10.45
C LEU A 701 -34.60 -21.25 11.41
N GLU A 702 -34.40 -20.95 12.70
CA GLU A 702 -35.45 -21.01 13.71
C GLU A 702 -36.63 -20.05 13.38
N ASP A 703 -36.35 -18.82 12.94
CA ASP A 703 -37.39 -17.87 12.50
C ASP A 703 -38.16 -18.41 11.28
N VAL A 704 -37.46 -19.01 10.33
CA VAL A 704 -38.09 -19.63 9.14
C VAL A 704 -39.00 -20.78 9.53
N ARG A 705 -38.52 -21.72 10.40
CA ARG A 705 -39.30 -22.86 10.91
C ARG A 705 -40.54 -22.40 11.64
N ALA A 706 -40.40 -21.45 12.54
CA ALA A 706 -41.53 -20.92 13.28
C ALA A 706 -42.60 -20.27 12.38
N ARG A 707 -42.18 -19.58 11.33
CA ARG A 707 -43.09 -18.96 10.35
C ARG A 707 -43.80 -20.00 9.49
N ARG A 708 -43.08 -21.03 9.02
CA ARG A 708 -43.64 -22.14 8.25
C ARG A 708 -44.68 -22.86 9.05
N GLN A 709 -44.38 -23.28 10.28
CA GLN A 709 -45.31 -23.98 11.20
C GLN A 709 -46.57 -23.16 11.43
N ARG A 710 -46.47 -21.84 11.63
CA ARG A 710 -47.64 -20.96 11.76
C ARG A 710 -48.51 -20.92 10.52
N LEU A 711 -47.92 -20.98 9.33
CA LEU A 711 -48.65 -21.01 8.05
C LEU A 711 -49.34 -22.36 7.84
N GLU A 712 -48.65 -23.48 8.15
CA GLU A 712 -49.21 -24.83 8.08
C GLU A 712 -50.37 -25.00 9.05
N ALA A 713 -50.18 -24.52 10.31
CA ALA A 713 -51.27 -24.55 11.31
C ALA A 713 -52.50 -23.75 10.88
N ARG A 714 -52.29 -22.59 10.21
CA ARG A 714 -53.40 -21.81 9.66
C ARG A 714 -54.08 -22.49 8.44
N ALA A 715 -53.34 -23.16 7.61
CA ALA A 715 -53.88 -23.92 6.48
C ALA A 715 -54.67 -25.13 6.98
N ASN A 716 -54.20 -25.82 8.03
CA ASN A 716 -54.84 -27.01 8.58
C ASN A 716 -56.05 -26.69 9.49
N SER A 717 -56.14 -25.46 10.02
CA SER A 717 -57.26 -25.05 10.89
C SER A 717 -58.55 -24.64 10.10
N GLY A 718 -58.55 -24.71 8.78
CA GLY A 718 -59.69 -24.41 7.92
C GLY A 718 -60.23 -22.97 8.08
N ILE A 719 -61.50 -22.75 7.69
CA ILE A 719 -62.19 -21.45 7.72
C ILE A 719 -62.24 -20.86 9.15
N ALA A 720 -62.32 -21.69 10.18
CA ALA A 720 -62.32 -21.27 11.60
C ALA A 720 -61.01 -20.65 12.07
N GLY A 721 -59.88 -21.14 11.59
CA GLY A 721 -58.55 -20.55 11.90
C GLY A 721 -58.28 -19.23 11.19
N TRP A 722 -58.96 -18.94 10.10
CA TRP A 722 -58.82 -17.69 9.36
C TRP A 722 -59.67 -16.57 10.00
N LEU A 723 -60.86 -16.90 10.50
CA LEU A 723 -61.79 -15.93 11.07
C LEU A 723 -61.40 -15.50 12.52
N LEU A 724 -60.80 -16.35 13.31
CA LEU A 724 -60.47 -16.05 14.71
C LEU A 724 -59.46 -14.92 14.91
N PRO A 725 -58.37 -14.80 14.16
CA PRO A 725 -57.44 -13.65 14.28
C PRO A 725 -58.02 -12.34 13.77
N GLU A 726 -58.82 -12.39 12.69
CA GLU A 726 -59.50 -11.21 12.11
C GLU A 726 -60.60 -10.73 13.12
N ILE A 727 -61.39 -11.62 13.68
CA ILE A 727 -62.38 -11.29 14.72
C ILE A 727 -61.64 -10.73 15.96
N ARG A 728 -60.55 -11.31 16.43
CA ARG A 728 -59.77 -10.75 17.53
C ARG A 728 -59.20 -9.37 17.24
N HIS A 729 -58.80 -9.12 15.98
CA HIS A 729 -58.32 -7.82 15.57
C HIS A 729 -59.44 -6.78 15.52
N LEU A 730 -60.63 -7.16 14.99
CA LEU A 730 -61.83 -6.33 14.98
C LEU A 730 -62.32 -6.04 16.39
N VAL A 731 -62.37 -7.04 17.26
CA VAL A 731 -62.74 -6.90 18.70
C VAL A 731 -61.76 -5.97 19.42
N ARG A 732 -60.46 -6.12 19.24
CA ARG A 732 -59.46 -5.20 19.83
C ARG A 732 -59.59 -3.77 19.28
N ARG A 733 -59.95 -3.63 18.01
CA ARG A 733 -60.16 -2.33 17.37
C ARG A 733 -61.46 -1.67 17.89
N ALA A 734 -62.53 -2.46 18.05
CA ALA A 734 -63.78 -2.01 18.62
C ALA A 734 -63.63 -1.62 20.11
N LEU A 735 -62.87 -2.41 20.90
CA LEU A 735 -62.55 -2.08 22.28
C LEU A 735 -61.65 -0.82 22.43
N ARG A 736 -60.78 -0.56 21.49
CA ARG A 736 -60.00 0.70 21.46
C ARG A 736 -60.84 1.92 21.03
N LEU A 737 -61.81 1.73 20.13
CA LEU A 737 -62.76 2.76 19.72
C LEU A 737 -63.76 3.03 20.86
N GLY A 738 -64.26 2.00 21.54
CA GLY A 738 -65.15 2.13 22.71
C GLY A 738 -64.49 2.85 23.89
N ARG A 739 -63.20 2.64 24.16
CA ARG A 739 -62.45 3.40 25.16
C ARG A 739 -62.23 4.87 24.81
N LYS A 740 -62.24 5.25 23.53
CA LYS A 740 -62.13 6.66 23.10
C LYS A 740 -63.47 7.42 23.19
N VAL A 741 -64.61 6.70 23.28
CA VAL A 741 -65.97 7.28 23.39
C VAL A 741 -66.41 7.43 24.86
N VAL A 742 -65.69 6.74 25.81
CA VAL A 742 -66.01 6.82 27.24
C VAL A 742 -65.10 7.79 28.01
N ILE A 743 -64.08 8.42 27.36
CA ILE A 743 -63.13 9.36 27.96
C ILE A 743 -63.18 10.71 27.22
N GLY A 744 -64.19 10.95 26.35
CA GLY A 744 -64.46 12.22 25.70
C GLY A 744 -65.65 12.95 26.31
#